data_85f8b01f15569c96090e5dc227647127
#
_entry.id   85f8b01f15569c96090e5dc227647127
#
_cell.length_a   1.000
_cell.length_b   1.000
_cell.length_c   1.000
_cell.angle_alpha   90.00
_cell.angle_beta   90.00
_cell.angle_gamma   90.00
#
_symmetry.space_group_name_H-M   'P 1'
#
loop_
_entity.id
_entity.type
_entity.pdbx_description
1 polymer ?
#
loop_
_entity_poly.entity_id
_entity_poly.type
_entity_poly.pdbx_seq_one_letter_code
_entity_poly.pdbx_strand_id
1 'polypeptide(L)'
;MTVGDVRKRYLEFFKARGHAIIPSAPIVPGNDPTTLFTSSGMQPLLPYLLGEAHPQGSRIADAQMSFRAGDIEEVGDNRHTTFFEMLGNWSLGDYFKKEQLPWLFEFLTSPEVGLGLDPNRLYVTVFAGDEAAGMEADMESVAIWQELFKSKGIEAEFSRIGSEAAGYEKGMNGNERIFAYDAKKNWWSRAGVPANMPAGEPGGPDSEVFFDFGLPHDPVWGAHCHPNCDCGRFVEIANSVFMQYLKQEDGTFVNLPKQNVDFGGGLERLAMATLGTPDVFLLDVFEAARGIIEARSGKHYGSDEGSTRAFRIILDHMRAASFMLAEGIKPSNTEAGYVLRRLIRRAIREADRLGVKDALLADVVEGYAAAYGEQYPHVREQADVIREELTKEEAKFRKTLEQGMRELTKRADKHGQVTGDDAFLLFTSYGFPVELTEELARERGITLDRAAFDAQMKEHQDKSRAGAAQKFAGGLADHSEQTVRYHTTHHILLKALQIVLGDEVKQRGSNITSERLRIDFTSPGKMTPEQIREVEDLVNAQIRAELPVTRTVMPRIEAERLGAQMEFGVKYPDTVSVYSVGPKDATEADPKIPEAFSLEFCGGPHVSNTREIGAGGKTFKILKEEAVAQGIRRIKAVVV
;
A
#
# COMPACT_ATOMS: atom_id res chain seq x y z
N MET A 1 -29.24 4.62 6.20
CA MET A 1 -28.85 3.29 5.64
C MET A 1 -27.49 2.93 6.20
N THR A 2 -27.19 1.64 6.38
CA THR A 2 -25.85 1.15 6.71
C THR A 2 -24.91 1.27 5.49
N VAL A 3 -23.60 1.23 5.71
CA VAL A 3 -22.61 1.18 4.62
C VAL A 3 -22.85 -0.05 3.73
N GLY A 4 -23.20 -1.20 4.34
CA GLY A 4 -23.58 -2.42 3.61
C GLY A 4 -24.81 -2.25 2.73
N ASP A 5 -25.85 -1.53 3.21
CA ASP A 5 -27.07 -1.27 2.43
C ASP A 5 -26.76 -0.41 1.20
N VAL A 6 -25.95 0.64 1.35
CA VAL A 6 -25.53 1.53 0.24
C VAL A 6 -24.79 0.72 -0.83
N ARG A 7 -23.79 -0.09 -0.41
CA ARG A 7 -23.04 -0.97 -1.33
C ARG A 7 -23.96 -1.92 -2.09
N LYS A 8 -24.82 -2.62 -1.38
CA LYS A 8 -25.75 -3.58 -1.98
C LYS A 8 -26.68 -2.92 -2.99
N ARG A 9 -27.31 -1.79 -2.63
CA ARG A 9 -28.19 -1.05 -3.52
C ARG A 9 -27.48 -0.58 -4.79
N TYR A 10 -26.24 -0.10 -4.66
CA TYR A 10 -25.44 0.33 -5.80
C TYR A 10 -25.18 -0.82 -6.79
N LEU A 11 -24.67 -1.94 -6.28
CA LEU A 11 -24.37 -3.10 -7.13
C LEU A 11 -25.64 -3.67 -7.79
N GLU A 12 -26.75 -3.75 -7.07
CA GLU A 12 -28.05 -4.18 -7.63
C GLU A 12 -28.57 -3.20 -8.69
N PHE A 13 -28.42 -1.89 -8.47
CA PHE A 13 -28.81 -0.84 -9.42
C PHE A 13 -28.08 -0.95 -10.75
N PHE A 14 -26.77 -1.13 -10.74
CA PHE A 14 -25.99 -1.28 -11.96
C PHE A 14 -26.12 -2.67 -12.59
N LYS A 15 -26.26 -3.72 -11.79
CA LYS A 15 -26.58 -5.06 -12.30
C LYS A 15 -27.89 -5.07 -13.11
N ALA A 16 -28.92 -4.36 -12.63
CA ALA A 16 -30.19 -4.23 -13.35
C ALA A 16 -30.05 -3.47 -14.69
N ARG A 17 -28.96 -2.72 -14.88
CA ARG A 17 -28.59 -2.00 -16.12
C ARG A 17 -27.57 -2.74 -16.98
N GLY A 18 -27.39 -4.03 -16.72
CA GLY A 18 -26.56 -4.94 -17.52
C GLY A 18 -25.08 -4.90 -17.21
N HIS A 19 -24.66 -4.35 -16.06
CA HIS A 19 -23.27 -4.39 -15.62
C HIS A 19 -22.95 -5.75 -15.00
N ALA A 20 -21.79 -6.30 -15.36
CA ALA A 20 -21.19 -7.42 -14.67
C ALA A 20 -20.60 -6.93 -13.35
N ILE A 21 -20.96 -7.59 -12.25
CA ILE A 21 -20.37 -7.27 -10.94
C ILE A 21 -19.10 -8.09 -10.78
N ILE A 22 -17.97 -7.39 -10.63
CA ILE A 22 -16.65 -8.00 -10.46
C ILE A 22 -16.18 -7.90 -8.99
N PRO A 23 -15.30 -8.79 -8.55
CA PRO A 23 -14.74 -8.71 -7.21
C PRO A 23 -13.74 -7.53 -7.10
N SER A 24 -13.62 -6.98 -5.89
CA SER A 24 -12.57 -6.02 -5.57
C SER A 24 -11.18 -6.62 -5.79
N ALA A 25 -10.30 -5.85 -6.40
CA ALA A 25 -8.88 -6.19 -6.45
C ALA A 25 -8.21 -5.98 -5.08
N PRO A 26 -7.05 -6.61 -4.82
CA PRO A 26 -6.29 -6.41 -3.59
C PRO A 26 -5.83 -4.95 -3.41
N ILE A 27 -5.66 -4.53 -2.15
CA ILE A 27 -5.11 -3.20 -1.80
C ILE A 27 -3.69 -3.04 -2.31
N VAL A 28 -2.88 -4.12 -2.26
CA VAL A 28 -1.53 -4.14 -2.86
C VAL A 28 -1.59 -4.85 -4.20
N PRO A 29 -1.42 -4.09 -5.31
CA PRO A 29 -1.49 -4.68 -6.64
C PRO A 29 -0.32 -5.64 -6.88
N GLY A 30 -0.63 -6.91 -7.19
CA GLY A 30 0.39 -7.94 -7.39
C GLY A 30 1.18 -7.79 -8.70
N ASN A 31 0.65 -7.09 -9.69
CA ASN A 31 1.17 -7.03 -11.05
C ASN A 31 1.59 -5.63 -11.52
N ASP A 32 1.49 -4.61 -10.67
CA ASP A 32 1.88 -3.24 -11.00
C ASP A 32 3.04 -2.76 -10.11
N PRO A 33 4.29 -2.78 -10.59
CA PRO A 33 5.44 -2.33 -9.82
C PRO A 33 5.52 -0.79 -9.73
N THR A 34 4.65 -0.05 -10.42
CA THR A 34 4.69 1.42 -10.45
C THR A 34 3.88 2.04 -9.31
N THR A 35 2.95 1.29 -8.73
CA THR A 35 2.10 1.75 -7.63
C THR A 35 2.19 0.83 -6.42
N LEU A 36 2.24 1.43 -5.24
CA LEU A 36 2.37 0.70 -3.99
C LEU A 36 1.02 0.17 -3.48
N PHE A 37 -0.06 0.90 -3.77
CA PHE A 37 -1.42 0.57 -3.35
C PHE A 37 -2.44 0.85 -4.45
N THR A 38 -3.51 0.11 -4.45
CA THR A 38 -4.71 0.41 -5.24
C THR A 38 -5.40 1.62 -4.62
N SER A 39 -5.35 2.77 -5.28
CA SER A 39 -5.84 4.07 -4.77
C SER A 39 -7.19 4.48 -5.35
N SER A 40 -7.70 3.75 -6.35
CA SER A 40 -8.99 4.02 -7.01
C SER A 40 -9.54 2.78 -7.72
N GLY A 41 -10.83 2.78 -8.01
CA GLY A 41 -11.51 1.69 -8.70
C GLY A 41 -11.02 1.43 -10.11
N MET A 42 -10.60 2.49 -10.82
CA MET A 42 -10.14 2.35 -12.20
C MET A 42 -8.74 1.72 -12.33
N GLN A 43 -7.92 1.79 -11.29
CA GLN A 43 -6.52 1.38 -11.39
C GLN A 43 -6.35 -0.09 -11.83
N PRO A 44 -7.09 -1.06 -11.30
CA PRO A 44 -7.05 -2.44 -11.78
C PRO A 44 -7.61 -2.61 -13.21
N LEU A 45 -8.43 -1.67 -13.68
CA LEU A 45 -9.10 -1.71 -14.98
C LEU A 45 -8.39 -0.92 -16.08
N LEU A 46 -7.24 -0.33 -15.79
CA LEU A 46 -6.50 0.52 -16.72
C LEU A 46 -6.24 -0.13 -18.09
N PRO A 47 -5.83 -1.41 -18.22
CA PRO A 47 -5.63 -2.04 -19.53
C PRO A 47 -6.90 -2.02 -20.39
N TYR A 48 -8.07 -2.22 -19.77
CA TYR A 48 -9.36 -2.26 -20.46
C TYR A 48 -9.84 -0.87 -20.88
N LEU A 49 -9.56 0.16 -20.07
CA LEU A 49 -9.78 1.56 -20.43
C LEU A 49 -8.86 2.02 -21.57
N LEU A 50 -7.70 1.38 -21.73
CA LEU A 50 -6.76 1.61 -22.84
C LEU A 50 -7.10 0.80 -24.10
N GLY A 51 -8.17 -0.02 -24.08
CA GLY A 51 -8.71 -0.69 -25.26
C GLY A 51 -8.62 -2.21 -25.28
N GLU A 52 -8.08 -2.85 -24.25
CA GLU A 52 -8.19 -4.30 -24.10
C GLU A 52 -9.65 -4.71 -23.83
N ALA A 53 -10.04 -5.91 -24.32
CA ALA A 53 -11.38 -6.41 -24.05
C ALA A 53 -11.46 -7.03 -22.66
N HIS A 54 -12.37 -6.54 -21.81
CA HIS A 54 -12.59 -7.16 -20.50
C HIS A 54 -13.35 -8.48 -20.64
N PRO A 55 -12.95 -9.57 -19.92
CA PRO A 55 -13.57 -10.90 -20.04
C PRO A 55 -15.07 -10.94 -19.74
N GLN A 56 -15.56 -10.03 -18.90
CA GLN A 56 -16.97 -9.96 -18.49
C GLN A 56 -17.80 -8.93 -19.27
N GLY A 57 -17.26 -8.34 -20.33
CA GLY A 57 -17.97 -7.42 -21.22
C GLY A 57 -17.61 -5.96 -21.05
N SER A 58 -18.41 -5.06 -21.66
CA SER A 58 -18.16 -3.62 -21.73
C SER A 58 -18.78 -2.81 -20.59
N ARG A 59 -19.65 -3.41 -19.79
CA ARG A 59 -20.30 -2.79 -18.62
C ARG A 59 -19.89 -3.52 -17.35
N ILE A 60 -19.16 -2.87 -16.48
CA ILE A 60 -18.60 -3.45 -15.27
C ILE A 60 -18.94 -2.56 -14.08
N ALA A 61 -19.19 -3.16 -12.92
CA ALA A 61 -19.32 -2.43 -11.66
C ALA A 61 -18.75 -3.24 -10.50
N ASP A 62 -18.24 -2.52 -9.49
CA ASP A 62 -17.74 -3.11 -8.24
C ASP A 62 -17.84 -2.16 -7.04
N ALA A 63 -17.33 -2.64 -5.91
CA ALA A 63 -16.96 -1.86 -4.74
C ALA A 63 -15.49 -2.16 -4.44
N GLN A 64 -14.60 -1.30 -4.92
CA GLN A 64 -13.15 -1.49 -4.84
C GLN A 64 -12.58 -0.99 -3.53
N MET A 65 -11.91 -1.88 -2.79
CA MET A 65 -11.07 -1.49 -1.65
C MET A 65 -9.93 -0.59 -2.13
N SER A 66 -9.81 0.59 -1.55
CA SER A 66 -8.83 1.59 -1.96
C SER A 66 -8.07 2.12 -0.75
N PHE A 67 -6.78 2.40 -0.94
CA PHE A 67 -5.93 2.97 0.09
C PHE A 67 -5.08 4.12 -0.46
N ARG A 68 -5.14 5.28 0.20
CA ARG A 68 -4.38 6.48 -0.14
C ARG A 68 -3.38 6.84 0.94
N ALA A 69 -2.11 6.51 0.71
CA ALA A 69 -1.03 6.81 1.66
C ALA A 69 -0.77 8.32 1.83
N GLY A 70 -1.13 9.13 0.83
CA GLY A 70 -1.02 10.59 0.87
C GLY A 70 -1.91 11.23 1.94
N ASP A 71 -3.05 10.60 2.25
CA ASP A 71 -4.06 11.16 3.15
C ASP A 71 -3.79 10.87 4.65
N ILE A 72 -2.73 10.12 4.97
CA ILE A 72 -2.42 9.70 6.36
C ILE A 72 -2.33 10.90 7.31
N GLU A 73 -1.68 12.00 6.89
CA GLU A 73 -1.52 13.20 7.72
C GLU A 73 -2.82 13.97 7.93
N GLU A 74 -3.76 13.88 6.99
CA GLU A 74 -5.03 14.60 7.04
C GLU A 74 -6.03 13.92 7.97
N VAL A 75 -5.84 12.61 8.23
CA VAL A 75 -6.71 11.87 9.16
C VAL A 75 -6.64 12.46 10.57
N GLY A 76 -7.83 12.76 11.09
CA GLY A 76 -8.06 13.39 12.38
C GLY A 76 -9.20 14.41 12.33
N ASP A 77 -9.56 14.89 11.14
CA ASP A 77 -10.81 15.59 10.90
C ASP A 77 -12.00 14.61 10.77
N ASN A 78 -13.17 15.10 10.38
CA ASN A 78 -14.40 14.31 10.32
C ASN A 78 -14.66 13.62 8.96
N ARG A 79 -13.79 13.73 7.97
CA ARG A 79 -14.05 13.31 6.57
C ARG A 79 -12.92 12.57 5.87
N HIS A 80 -11.65 12.79 6.26
CA HIS A 80 -10.51 12.10 5.65
C HIS A 80 -10.30 10.72 6.23
N THR A 81 -10.15 9.74 5.35
CA THR A 81 -9.81 8.35 5.66
C THR A 81 -8.76 7.83 4.68
N THR A 82 -7.84 7.01 5.16
CA THR A 82 -6.81 6.39 4.30
C THR A 82 -7.35 5.20 3.53
N PHE A 83 -8.14 4.35 4.18
CA PHE A 83 -8.86 3.24 3.56
C PHE A 83 -10.31 3.63 3.33
N PHE A 84 -10.83 3.32 2.16
CA PHE A 84 -12.24 3.51 1.81
C PHE A 84 -12.65 2.52 0.72
N GLU A 85 -13.95 2.35 0.53
CA GLU A 85 -14.48 1.61 -0.59
C GLU A 85 -14.94 2.59 -1.68
N MET A 86 -14.43 2.41 -2.89
CA MET A 86 -14.88 3.16 -4.06
C MET A 86 -15.92 2.33 -4.83
N LEU A 87 -17.15 2.79 -4.86
CA LEU A 87 -18.16 2.25 -5.76
C LEU A 87 -17.83 2.70 -7.18
N GLY A 88 -17.71 1.74 -8.09
CA GLY A 88 -17.32 2.01 -9.47
C GLY A 88 -18.29 1.41 -10.48
N ASN A 89 -18.53 2.15 -11.58
CA ASN A 89 -19.12 1.60 -12.79
C ASN A 89 -18.37 2.12 -14.03
N TRP A 90 -18.12 1.21 -14.96
CA TRP A 90 -17.32 1.50 -16.14
C TRP A 90 -18.08 1.17 -17.40
N SER A 91 -17.96 2.06 -18.38
CA SER A 91 -18.35 1.82 -19.78
C SER A 91 -17.07 1.73 -20.61
N LEU A 92 -16.84 0.57 -21.21
CA LEU A 92 -15.71 0.35 -22.11
C LEU A 92 -16.15 0.52 -23.56
N GLY A 93 -16.53 1.77 -23.92
CA GLY A 93 -17.01 2.15 -25.26
C GLY A 93 -18.46 1.73 -25.55
N ASP A 94 -19.33 1.66 -24.54
CA ASP A 94 -20.73 1.25 -24.65
C ASP A 94 -21.68 2.43 -24.47
N TYR A 95 -21.73 3.02 -23.28
CA TYR A 95 -22.55 4.22 -22.97
C TYR A 95 -21.65 5.39 -22.53
N PHE A 96 -22.24 6.59 -22.48
CA PHE A 96 -21.51 7.80 -22.13
C PHE A 96 -22.34 8.74 -21.25
N LYS A 97 -22.19 10.08 -21.38
CA LYS A 97 -22.81 11.09 -20.52
C LYS A 97 -24.33 10.97 -20.42
N LYS A 98 -25.00 10.68 -21.55
CA LYS A 98 -26.47 10.64 -21.66
C LYS A 98 -27.13 9.52 -20.85
N GLU A 99 -26.39 8.47 -20.57
CA GLU A 99 -26.82 7.38 -19.70
C GLU A 99 -26.26 7.57 -18.29
N GLN A 100 -24.95 7.84 -18.18
CA GLN A 100 -24.26 7.92 -16.89
C GLN A 100 -24.87 8.93 -15.94
N LEU A 101 -25.04 10.19 -16.37
CA LEU A 101 -25.51 11.25 -15.49
C LEU A 101 -26.96 11.05 -15.02
N PRO A 102 -27.93 10.64 -15.90
CA PRO A 102 -29.27 10.26 -15.46
C PRO A 102 -29.29 9.06 -14.51
N TRP A 103 -28.49 8.01 -14.75
CA TRP A 103 -28.43 6.86 -13.85
C TRP A 103 -27.86 7.25 -12.49
N LEU A 104 -26.80 8.08 -12.47
CA LEU A 104 -26.25 8.59 -11.22
C LEU A 104 -27.28 9.41 -10.44
N PHE A 105 -27.96 10.35 -11.10
CA PHE A 105 -28.97 11.18 -10.46
C PHE A 105 -30.15 10.36 -9.94
N GLU A 106 -30.60 9.37 -10.70
CA GLU A 106 -31.63 8.42 -10.26
C GLU A 106 -31.18 7.63 -9.04
N PHE A 107 -29.94 7.09 -9.07
CA PHE A 107 -29.39 6.37 -7.93
C PHE A 107 -29.32 7.24 -6.67
N LEU A 108 -28.87 8.48 -6.81
CA LEU A 108 -28.78 9.39 -5.67
C LEU A 108 -30.14 9.79 -5.11
N THR A 109 -31.14 10.06 -5.98
CA THR A 109 -32.39 10.72 -5.56
C THR A 109 -33.61 9.82 -5.46
N SER A 110 -33.61 8.61 -6.05
CA SER A 110 -34.76 7.69 -5.96
C SER A 110 -34.76 6.96 -4.61
N PRO A 111 -35.85 7.03 -3.83
CA PRO A 111 -35.97 6.25 -2.61
C PRO A 111 -36.23 4.75 -2.85
N GLU A 112 -36.76 4.39 -4.03
CA GLU A 112 -37.13 3.01 -4.38
C GLU A 112 -35.90 2.18 -4.78
N VAL A 113 -35.12 2.69 -5.70
CA VAL A 113 -33.99 1.96 -6.31
C VAL A 113 -32.62 2.53 -5.94
N GLY A 114 -32.58 3.68 -5.30
CA GLY A 114 -31.36 4.40 -4.95
C GLY A 114 -31.28 4.79 -3.48
N LEU A 115 -30.66 5.94 -3.22
CA LEU A 115 -30.35 6.41 -1.88
C LEU A 115 -31.42 7.35 -1.28
N GLY A 116 -32.32 7.91 -2.11
CA GLY A 116 -33.37 8.83 -1.67
C GLY A 116 -32.85 10.15 -1.09
N LEU A 117 -31.69 10.62 -1.55
CA LEU A 117 -31.14 11.90 -1.11
C LEU A 117 -32.01 13.06 -1.58
N ASP A 118 -32.12 14.12 -0.78
CA ASP A 118 -32.80 15.35 -1.16
C ASP A 118 -32.03 16.05 -2.30
N PRO A 119 -32.63 16.16 -3.50
CA PRO A 119 -31.98 16.79 -4.63
C PRO A 119 -31.68 18.29 -4.41
N ASN A 120 -32.35 18.96 -3.46
CA ASN A 120 -32.02 20.34 -3.08
C ASN A 120 -30.67 20.48 -2.37
N ARG A 121 -30.11 19.39 -1.88
CA ARG A 121 -28.79 19.33 -1.23
C ARG A 121 -27.68 18.91 -2.19
N LEU A 122 -28.00 18.65 -3.46
CA LEU A 122 -27.01 18.25 -4.47
C LEU A 122 -26.53 19.48 -5.25
N TYR A 123 -25.22 19.52 -5.44
CA TYR A 123 -24.52 20.51 -6.26
C TYR A 123 -23.56 19.75 -7.18
N VAL A 124 -23.37 20.23 -8.39
CA VAL A 124 -22.54 19.54 -9.37
C VAL A 124 -21.49 20.45 -9.96
N THR A 125 -20.34 19.87 -10.28
CA THR A 125 -19.29 20.57 -11.00
C THR A 125 -19.05 19.93 -12.37
N VAL A 126 -18.55 20.74 -13.31
CA VAL A 126 -18.24 20.34 -14.67
C VAL A 126 -16.99 21.07 -15.14
N PHE A 127 -16.35 20.57 -16.19
CA PHE A 127 -15.15 21.16 -16.77
C PHE A 127 -15.44 22.50 -17.46
N ALA A 128 -14.68 23.56 -17.09
CA ALA A 128 -14.82 24.91 -17.63
C ALA A 128 -14.15 25.09 -19.01
N GLY A 129 -13.48 24.08 -19.55
CA GLY A 129 -12.62 24.17 -20.72
C GLY A 129 -11.18 24.55 -20.37
N ASP A 130 -10.30 24.38 -21.35
CA ASP A 130 -8.89 24.79 -21.30
C ASP A 130 -8.50 25.36 -22.65
N GLU A 131 -8.44 26.70 -22.75
CA GLU A 131 -8.13 27.40 -24.01
C GLU A 131 -6.72 27.09 -24.52
N ALA A 132 -5.75 26.87 -23.59
CA ALA A 132 -4.38 26.54 -23.96
C ALA A 132 -4.27 25.14 -24.59
N ALA A 133 -5.14 24.24 -24.17
CA ALA A 133 -5.24 22.88 -24.72
C ALA A 133 -6.24 22.78 -25.89
N GLY A 134 -6.91 23.88 -26.27
CA GLY A 134 -7.92 23.90 -27.31
C GLY A 134 -9.21 23.15 -26.96
N MET A 135 -9.54 23.03 -25.67
CA MET A 135 -10.72 22.32 -25.20
C MET A 135 -11.82 23.26 -24.75
N GLU A 136 -13.04 22.99 -25.22
CA GLU A 136 -14.22 23.72 -24.81
C GLU A 136 -14.77 23.26 -23.47
N ALA A 137 -15.60 24.12 -22.84
CA ALA A 137 -16.33 23.76 -21.62
C ALA A 137 -17.33 22.61 -21.88
N ASP A 138 -17.56 21.75 -20.88
CA ASP A 138 -18.49 20.63 -20.99
C ASP A 138 -19.96 21.07 -20.88
N MET A 139 -20.44 21.78 -21.90
CA MET A 139 -21.82 22.26 -21.96
C MET A 139 -22.84 21.13 -22.16
N GLU A 140 -22.43 19.95 -22.65
CA GLU A 140 -23.31 18.78 -22.74
C GLU A 140 -23.71 18.31 -21.35
N SER A 141 -22.75 18.15 -20.44
CA SER A 141 -23.04 17.78 -19.03
C SER A 141 -23.89 18.84 -18.34
N VAL A 142 -23.62 20.16 -18.59
CA VAL A 142 -24.47 21.26 -18.07
C VAL A 142 -25.92 21.06 -18.47
N ALA A 143 -26.19 20.84 -19.77
CA ALA A 143 -27.55 20.70 -20.27
C ALA A 143 -28.25 19.47 -19.66
N ILE A 144 -27.56 18.34 -19.56
CA ILE A 144 -28.11 17.13 -18.93
C ILE A 144 -28.47 17.40 -17.47
N TRP A 145 -27.56 18.01 -16.70
CA TRP A 145 -27.82 18.33 -15.29
C TRP A 145 -28.98 19.30 -15.11
N GLN A 146 -29.11 20.31 -15.97
CA GLN A 146 -30.25 21.22 -15.92
C GLN A 146 -31.58 20.50 -16.12
N GLU A 147 -31.67 19.59 -17.09
CA GLU A 147 -32.87 18.76 -17.31
C GLU A 147 -33.16 17.84 -16.11
N LEU A 148 -32.14 17.23 -15.52
CA LEU A 148 -32.28 16.36 -14.36
C LEU A 148 -32.83 17.12 -13.15
N PHE A 149 -32.24 18.25 -12.79
CA PHE A 149 -32.75 19.10 -11.70
C PHE A 149 -34.16 19.59 -11.98
N LYS A 150 -34.43 20.02 -13.21
CA LYS A 150 -35.77 20.46 -13.63
C LYS A 150 -36.80 19.34 -13.48
N SER A 151 -36.45 18.10 -13.71
CA SER A 151 -37.34 16.94 -13.50
C SER A 151 -37.79 16.79 -12.04
N LYS A 152 -37.03 17.37 -11.10
CA LYS A 152 -37.35 17.45 -9.66
C LYS A 152 -37.94 18.81 -9.25
N GLY A 153 -38.28 19.69 -10.22
CA GLY A 153 -38.81 21.02 -9.95
C GLY A 153 -37.80 22.03 -9.44
N ILE A 154 -36.50 21.78 -9.66
CA ILE A 154 -35.41 22.66 -9.21
C ILE A 154 -34.87 23.42 -10.41
N GLU A 155 -34.91 24.77 -10.33
CA GLU A 155 -34.20 25.65 -11.25
C GLU A 155 -32.70 25.60 -10.92
N ALA A 156 -31.90 25.00 -11.81
CA ALA A 156 -30.47 24.84 -11.63
C ALA A 156 -29.71 25.82 -12.53
N GLU A 157 -29.36 26.96 -11.97
CA GLU A 157 -28.56 27.96 -12.68
C GLU A 157 -27.10 27.48 -12.82
N PHE A 158 -26.52 27.79 -13.97
CA PHE A 158 -25.12 27.50 -14.28
C PHE A 158 -24.23 28.68 -13.93
N SER A 159 -23.10 28.43 -13.29
CA SER A 159 -22.12 29.44 -12.91
C SER A 159 -20.72 29.00 -13.34
N ARG A 160 -20.03 29.84 -14.09
CA ARG A 160 -18.62 29.62 -14.42
C ARG A 160 -17.75 30.22 -13.33
N ILE A 161 -17.03 29.40 -12.61
CA ILE A 161 -16.12 29.78 -11.52
C ILE A 161 -14.69 29.92 -12.05
N GLY A 162 -14.19 28.91 -12.76
CA GLY A 162 -12.79 28.79 -13.18
C GLY A 162 -11.93 28.13 -12.10
N SER A 163 -11.11 28.88 -11.38
CA SER A 163 -10.26 28.33 -10.34
C SER A 163 -10.94 28.26 -8.97
N GLU A 164 -10.40 27.40 -8.09
CA GLU A 164 -10.82 27.33 -6.69
C GLU A 164 -10.69 28.70 -5.98
N ALA A 165 -9.58 29.41 -6.22
CA ALA A 165 -9.37 30.75 -5.67
C ALA A 165 -10.47 31.74 -6.10
N ALA A 166 -10.91 31.68 -7.35
CA ALA A 166 -12.04 32.49 -7.83
C ALA A 166 -13.37 32.10 -7.16
N GLY A 167 -13.51 30.83 -6.76
CA GLY A 167 -14.65 30.34 -5.97
C GLY A 167 -14.76 31.03 -4.60
N TYR A 168 -13.65 31.18 -3.91
CA TYR A 168 -13.61 31.88 -2.62
C TYR A 168 -13.93 33.40 -2.74
N GLU A 169 -13.65 34.00 -3.88
CA GLU A 169 -13.97 35.39 -4.14
C GLU A 169 -15.43 35.60 -4.57
N LYS A 170 -15.92 34.71 -5.45
CA LYS A 170 -17.26 34.85 -6.07
C LYS A 170 -18.37 34.29 -5.18
N GLY A 171 -18.14 33.14 -4.53
CA GLY A 171 -19.17 32.41 -3.80
C GLY A 171 -20.25 31.83 -4.70
N MET A 172 -21.42 31.60 -4.12
CA MET A 172 -22.60 31.01 -4.76
C MET A 172 -23.84 31.88 -4.54
N ASN A 173 -24.70 31.92 -5.53
CA ASN A 173 -26.04 32.48 -5.41
C ASN A 173 -27.08 31.38 -5.13
N GLY A 174 -28.27 31.74 -4.65
CA GLY A 174 -29.26 30.80 -4.13
C GLY A 174 -29.76 29.73 -5.13
N ASN A 175 -29.81 30.05 -6.44
CA ASN A 175 -30.32 29.13 -7.46
C ASN A 175 -29.22 28.41 -8.25
N GLU A 176 -27.96 28.77 -8.03
CA GLU A 176 -26.84 28.11 -8.68
C GLU A 176 -26.70 26.67 -8.13
N ARG A 177 -26.61 25.68 -9.05
CA ARG A 177 -26.44 24.26 -8.73
C ARG A 177 -25.36 23.60 -9.56
N ILE A 178 -24.96 24.20 -10.69
CA ILE A 178 -24.01 23.66 -11.65
C ILE A 178 -22.86 24.66 -11.79
N PHE A 179 -21.65 24.20 -11.50
CA PHE A 179 -20.46 25.05 -11.41
C PHE A 179 -19.37 24.54 -12.33
N ALA A 180 -18.79 25.39 -13.18
CA ALA A 180 -17.68 25.02 -14.02
C ALA A 180 -16.35 25.46 -13.42
N TYR A 181 -15.45 24.50 -13.22
CA TYR A 181 -14.09 24.72 -12.74
C TYR A 181 -13.04 24.33 -13.79
N ASP A 182 -11.84 24.82 -13.59
CA ASP A 182 -10.68 24.54 -14.45
C ASP A 182 -10.21 23.07 -14.37
N ALA A 183 -9.21 22.73 -15.16
CA ALA A 183 -8.67 21.36 -15.23
C ALA A 183 -8.04 20.85 -13.92
N LYS A 184 -7.79 21.70 -12.93
CA LYS A 184 -7.32 21.24 -11.62
C LYS A 184 -8.41 20.56 -10.81
N LYS A 185 -9.68 20.85 -11.10
CA LYS A 185 -10.85 20.35 -10.38
C LYS A 185 -11.71 19.40 -11.22
N ASN A 186 -11.90 19.68 -12.51
CA ASN A 186 -12.81 18.88 -13.35
C ASN A 186 -12.15 18.30 -14.60
N TRP A 187 -10.94 17.78 -14.43
CA TRP A 187 -10.24 17.00 -15.45
C TRP A 187 -9.50 15.84 -14.81
N TRP A 188 -9.56 14.70 -15.46
CA TRP A 188 -8.81 13.52 -15.04
C TRP A 188 -7.85 13.03 -16.12
N SER A 189 -6.61 12.77 -15.72
CA SER A 189 -5.62 11.90 -16.36
C SER A 189 -4.66 11.38 -15.29
N ARG A 190 -3.87 10.34 -15.59
CA ARG A 190 -2.84 9.84 -14.67
C ARG A 190 -1.75 10.89 -14.36
N ALA A 191 -1.49 11.77 -15.31
CA ALA A 191 -0.51 12.86 -15.19
C ALA A 191 -1.10 14.16 -14.63
N GLY A 192 -2.38 14.18 -14.26
CA GLY A 192 -3.10 15.35 -13.79
C GLY A 192 -3.62 16.23 -14.92
N VAL A 193 -3.38 17.55 -14.87
CA VAL A 193 -3.92 18.52 -15.83
C VAL A 193 -3.39 18.31 -17.26
N PRO A 194 -4.12 18.77 -18.30
CA PRO A 194 -3.75 18.58 -19.72
C PRO A 194 -2.31 18.96 -20.06
N ALA A 195 -1.80 20.04 -19.46
CA ALA A 195 -0.42 20.50 -19.69
C ALA A 195 0.63 19.44 -19.31
N ASN A 196 0.40 18.66 -18.25
CA ASN A 196 1.34 17.69 -17.72
C ASN A 196 1.26 16.32 -18.42
N MET A 197 0.23 16.05 -19.21
CA MET A 197 0.04 14.77 -19.87
C MET A 197 1.14 14.49 -20.89
N PRO A 198 1.76 13.30 -20.91
CA PRO A 198 2.63 12.89 -22.01
C PRO A 198 1.81 12.54 -23.26
N ALA A 199 2.47 12.53 -24.43
CA ALA A 199 1.84 12.04 -25.66
C ALA A 199 1.40 10.57 -25.49
N GLY A 200 0.24 10.23 -26.04
CA GLY A 200 -0.37 8.90 -25.90
C GLY A 200 -1.14 8.67 -24.60
N GLU A 201 -1.19 9.65 -23.69
CA GLU A 201 -1.97 9.58 -22.46
C GLU A 201 -3.45 9.90 -22.74
N PRO A 202 -4.40 9.04 -22.34
CA PRO A 202 -5.82 9.34 -22.37
C PRO A 202 -6.24 10.19 -21.18
N GLY A 203 -7.28 10.99 -21.37
CA GLY A 203 -7.90 11.78 -20.30
C GLY A 203 -9.25 12.34 -20.73
N GLY A 204 -9.87 13.06 -19.85
CA GLY A 204 -11.13 13.70 -20.16
C GLY A 204 -11.67 14.56 -19.03
N PRO A 205 -12.72 15.36 -19.35
CA PRO A 205 -13.44 16.11 -18.34
C PRO A 205 -14.15 15.17 -17.37
N ASP A 206 -14.38 15.65 -16.18
CA ASP A 206 -15.23 14.98 -15.22
C ASP A 206 -16.37 15.88 -14.73
N SER A 207 -17.34 15.23 -14.08
CA SER A 207 -18.44 15.88 -13.41
C SER A 207 -18.62 15.28 -12.03
N GLU A 208 -18.41 16.10 -11.02
CA GLU A 208 -18.51 15.70 -9.62
C GLU A 208 -19.87 16.07 -9.04
N VAL A 209 -20.32 15.31 -8.05
CA VAL A 209 -21.51 15.61 -7.27
C VAL A 209 -21.12 15.83 -5.81
N PHE A 210 -21.52 16.97 -5.28
CA PHE A 210 -21.33 17.37 -3.89
C PHE A 210 -22.64 17.35 -3.14
N PHE A 211 -22.57 16.93 -1.87
CA PHE A 211 -23.69 16.97 -0.95
C PHE A 211 -23.48 18.09 0.07
N ASP A 212 -24.46 18.98 0.22
CA ASP A 212 -24.46 20.07 1.23
C ASP A 212 -24.93 19.55 2.58
N PHE A 213 -24.03 19.44 3.53
CA PHE A 213 -24.35 19.07 4.92
C PHE A 213 -24.97 20.21 5.73
N GLY A 214 -25.07 21.42 5.16
CA GLY A 214 -25.68 22.58 5.80
C GLY A 214 -24.83 23.18 6.92
N LEU A 215 -23.54 22.85 6.98
CA LEU A 215 -22.62 23.45 7.94
C LEU A 215 -22.36 24.91 7.62
N PRO A 216 -22.12 25.77 8.64
CA PRO A 216 -21.69 27.14 8.41
C PRO A 216 -20.34 27.14 7.69
N HIS A 217 -20.16 28.12 6.80
CA HIS A 217 -18.86 28.33 6.16
C HIS A 217 -17.82 28.80 7.19
N ASP A 218 -16.63 28.21 7.15
CA ASP A 218 -15.49 28.66 7.93
C ASP A 218 -14.68 29.69 7.12
N PRO A 219 -14.64 30.96 7.55
CA PRO A 219 -13.98 32.04 6.80
C PRO A 219 -12.45 31.90 6.74
N VAL A 220 -11.83 30.96 7.46
CA VAL A 220 -10.39 30.64 7.32
C VAL A 220 -10.05 30.20 5.90
N TRP A 221 -11.01 29.61 5.20
CA TRP A 221 -10.85 29.10 3.83
C TRP A 221 -11.08 30.14 2.73
N GLY A 222 -11.68 31.31 3.07
CA GLY A 222 -11.94 32.37 2.11
C GLY A 222 -13.18 33.19 2.47
N ALA A 223 -13.50 34.21 1.66
CA ALA A 223 -14.62 35.11 1.94
C ALA A 223 -15.98 34.44 1.72
N HIS A 224 -16.07 33.53 0.77
CA HIS A 224 -17.32 32.90 0.36
C HIS A 224 -17.19 31.38 0.20
N CYS A 225 -18.29 30.67 0.43
CA CYS A 225 -18.38 29.22 0.26
C CYS A 225 -18.75 28.87 -1.18
N HIS A 226 -18.24 27.72 -1.66
CA HIS A 226 -18.54 27.14 -2.97
C HIS A 226 -18.35 25.61 -2.93
N PRO A 227 -18.79 24.81 -3.94
CA PRO A 227 -18.71 23.33 -3.84
C PRO A 227 -17.31 22.78 -3.55
N ASN A 228 -16.27 23.36 -4.13
CA ASN A 228 -14.87 22.97 -3.89
C ASN A 228 -14.21 23.68 -2.69
N CYS A 229 -15.01 24.17 -1.73
CA CYS A 229 -14.49 24.79 -0.50
C CYS A 229 -14.17 23.74 0.56
N ASP A 230 -12.95 23.80 1.13
CA ASP A 230 -12.49 22.87 2.15
C ASP A 230 -13.07 23.08 3.56
N CYS A 231 -14.07 23.97 3.73
CA CYS A 231 -14.72 24.20 5.01
C CYS A 231 -15.56 22.99 5.53
N GLY A 232 -15.75 21.96 4.69
CA GLY A 232 -16.49 20.75 5.05
C GLY A 232 -18.01 20.84 4.92
N ARG A 233 -18.57 21.99 4.49
CA ARG A 233 -19.99 22.13 4.18
C ARG A 233 -20.41 21.23 3.04
N PHE A 234 -19.64 21.27 1.95
CA PHE A 234 -19.81 20.44 0.78
C PHE A 234 -18.83 19.29 0.81
N VAL A 235 -19.32 18.08 0.57
CA VAL A 235 -18.48 16.90 0.44
C VAL A 235 -18.76 16.26 -0.90
N GLU A 236 -17.72 16.07 -1.70
CA GLU A 236 -17.78 15.27 -2.94
C GLU A 236 -18.18 13.85 -2.60
N ILE A 237 -19.29 13.37 -3.17
CA ILE A 237 -19.83 12.03 -2.96
C ILE A 237 -19.69 11.13 -4.20
N ALA A 238 -19.49 11.71 -5.38
CA ALA A 238 -19.41 10.98 -6.64
C ALA A 238 -18.66 11.80 -7.70
N ASN A 239 -17.91 11.12 -8.56
CA ASN A 239 -17.24 11.69 -9.72
C ASN A 239 -17.42 10.79 -10.94
N SER A 240 -17.86 11.36 -12.07
CA SER A 240 -17.97 10.69 -13.38
C SER A 240 -16.91 11.26 -14.32
N VAL A 241 -15.89 10.48 -14.61
CA VAL A 241 -14.85 10.82 -15.58
C VAL A 241 -15.28 10.37 -16.98
N PHE A 242 -15.25 11.28 -17.93
CA PHE A 242 -15.57 11.05 -19.32
C PHE A 242 -14.30 11.01 -20.17
N MET A 243 -13.70 9.81 -20.24
CA MET A 243 -12.48 9.60 -21.01
C MET A 243 -12.77 9.68 -22.51
N GLN A 244 -12.43 10.82 -23.11
CA GLN A 244 -12.72 11.07 -24.53
C GLN A 244 -11.55 11.61 -25.34
N TYR A 245 -10.45 12.02 -24.72
CA TYR A 245 -9.32 12.64 -25.38
C TYR A 245 -8.04 11.82 -25.27
N LEU A 246 -7.20 11.92 -26.31
CA LEU A 246 -5.84 11.39 -26.36
C LEU A 246 -4.88 12.51 -26.73
N LYS A 247 -3.85 12.74 -25.92
CA LYS A 247 -2.81 13.75 -26.23
C LYS A 247 -1.88 13.26 -27.34
N GLN A 248 -1.65 14.12 -28.33
CA GLN A 248 -0.77 13.84 -29.48
C GLN A 248 0.68 14.29 -29.19
N GLU A 249 1.64 13.88 -30.04
CA GLU A 249 3.05 14.28 -29.93
C GLU A 249 3.26 15.79 -30.11
N ASP A 250 2.41 16.46 -30.87
CA ASP A 250 2.43 17.91 -31.09
C ASP A 250 1.77 18.71 -29.96
N GLY A 251 1.28 18.01 -28.93
CA GLY A 251 0.61 18.59 -27.78
C GLY A 251 -0.89 18.83 -27.96
N THR A 252 -1.45 18.60 -29.15
CA THR A 252 -2.89 18.69 -29.40
C THR A 252 -3.66 17.50 -28.82
N PHE A 253 -4.97 17.61 -28.74
CA PHE A 253 -5.86 16.56 -28.27
C PHE A 253 -6.81 16.12 -29.39
N VAL A 254 -6.94 14.82 -29.56
CA VAL A 254 -7.92 14.21 -30.48
C VAL A 254 -8.89 13.35 -29.68
N ASN A 255 -10.08 13.14 -30.23
CA ASN A 255 -11.05 12.24 -29.61
C ASN A 255 -10.56 10.79 -29.67
N LEU A 256 -10.77 10.04 -28.57
CA LEU A 256 -10.58 8.58 -28.57
C LEU A 256 -11.56 7.92 -29.55
N PRO A 257 -11.15 6.84 -30.23
CA PRO A 257 -12.04 6.06 -31.09
C PRO A 257 -13.27 5.50 -30.37
N LYS A 258 -13.12 5.20 -29.08
CA LYS A 258 -14.18 4.80 -28.17
C LYS A 258 -14.08 5.66 -26.91
N GLN A 259 -15.21 6.23 -26.55
CA GLN A 259 -15.34 7.00 -25.32
C GLN A 259 -15.67 6.06 -24.17
N ASN A 260 -15.02 6.24 -23.02
CA ASN A 260 -15.22 5.43 -21.84
C ASN A 260 -15.79 6.27 -20.71
N VAL A 261 -16.55 5.62 -19.83
CA VAL A 261 -16.93 6.17 -18.53
C VAL A 261 -16.12 5.47 -17.45
N ASP A 262 -15.52 6.27 -16.58
CA ASP A 262 -14.95 5.83 -15.32
C ASP A 262 -15.66 6.58 -14.19
N PHE A 263 -16.47 5.87 -13.42
CA PHE A 263 -17.20 6.45 -12.30
C PHE A 263 -16.60 5.98 -10.98
N GLY A 264 -16.40 6.92 -10.05
CA GLY A 264 -16.02 6.66 -8.67
C GLY A 264 -16.93 7.38 -7.68
N GLY A 265 -17.55 6.62 -6.77
CA GLY A 265 -18.32 7.16 -5.65
C GLY A 265 -17.77 6.65 -4.32
N GLY A 266 -17.43 7.55 -3.38
CA GLY A 266 -16.98 7.15 -2.04
C GLY A 266 -18.13 6.50 -1.27
N LEU A 267 -18.06 5.18 -1.02
CA LEU A 267 -19.12 4.46 -0.32
C LEU A 267 -19.45 5.08 1.04
N GLU A 268 -18.42 5.38 1.83
CA GLU A 268 -18.58 6.02 3.13
C GLU A 268 -19.19 7.42 3.02
N ARG A 269 -18.78 8.21 2.00
CA ARG A 269 -19.33 9.56 1.78
C ARG A 269 -20.80 9.52 1.35
N LEU A 270 -21.18 8.54 0.52
CA LEU A 270 -22.58 8.28 0.19
C LEU A 270 -23.40 7.84 1.41
N ALA A 271 -22.83 6.98 2.27
CA ALA A 271 -23.48 6.58 3.52
C ALA A 271 -23.63 7.79 4.48
N MET A 272 -22.62 8.66 4.59
CA MET A 272 -22.72 9.93 5.33
C MET A 272 -23.90 10.78 4.84
N ALA A 273 -24.05 10.92 3.53
CA ALA A 273 -25.14 11.69 2.93
C ALA A 273 -26.51 11.08 3.28
N THR A 274 -26.66 9.73 3.24
CA THR A 274 -27.92 9.06 3.63
C THR A 274 -28.23 9.18 5.11
N LEU A 275 -27.22 9.21 5.96
CA LEU A 275 -27.37 9.38 7.41
C LEU A 275 -27.55 10.85 7.80
N GLY A 276 -27.17 11.78 6.92
CA GLY A 276 -27.21 13.22 7.18
C GLY A 276 -26.13 13.69 8.16
N THR A 277 -25.06 12.93 8.34
CA THR A 277 -23.93 13.29 9.22
C THR A 277 -22.71 13.72 8.41
N PRO A 278 -22.05 14.83 8.78
CA PRO A 278 -20.78 15.23 8.18
C PRO A 278 -19.56 14.49 8.76
N ASP A 279 -19.78 13.53 9.66
CA ASP A 279 -18.71 12.79 10.35
C ASP A 279 -18.71 11.33 9.94
N VAL A 280 -17.71 10.93 9.14
CA VAL A 280 -17.54 9.56 8.62
C VAL A 280 -17.38 8.53 9.73
N PHE A 281 -16.82 8.91 10.87
CA PHE A 281 -16.55 8.00 11.99
C PHE A 281 -17.81 7.69 12.84
N LEU A 282 -18.96 8.28 12.48
CA LEU A 282 -20.27 7.93 13.04
C LEU A 282 -20.99 6.83 12.24
N LEU A 283 -20.43 6.40 11.11
CA LEU A 283 -20.97 5.28 10.35
C LEU A 283 -20.89 3.96 11.13
N ASP A 284 -21.78 3.04 10.79
CA ASP A 284 -21.94 1.73 11.42
C ASP A 284 -20.65 0.87 11.38
N VAL A 285 -19.87 0.97 10.33
CA VAL A 285 -18.59 0.24 10.19
C VAL A 285 -17.54 0.61 11.25
N PHE A 286 -17.69 1.76 11.90
CA PHE A 286 -16.81 2.21 12.99
C PHE A 286 -17.40 1.98 14.38
N GLU A 287 -18.69 1.66 14.50
CA GLU A 287 -19.41 1.66 15.78
C GLU A 287 -18.79 0.68 16.79
N ALA A 288 -18.58 -0.57 16.40
CA ALA A 288 -18.00 -1.57 17.29
C ALA A 288 -16.57 -1.20 17.74
N ALA A 289 -15.71 -0.78 16.79
CA ALA A 289 -14.35 -0.36 17.09
C ALA A 289 -14.32 0.89 17.98
N ARG A 290 -15.20 1.86 17.75
CA ARG A 290 -15.36 3.06 18.58
C ARG A 290 -15.76 2.71 20.01
N GLY A 291 -16.75 1.81 20.18
CA GLY A 291 -17.18 1.34 21.50
C GLY A 291 -16.06 0.66 22.30
N ILE A 292 -15.19 -0.11 21.61
CA ILE A 292 -14.01 -0.71 22.26
C ILE A 292 -13.04 0.37 22.76
N ILE A 293 -12.75 1.39 21.93
CA ILE A 293 -11.85 2.49 22.35
C ILE A 293 -12.46 3.26 23.52
N GLU A 294 -13.77 3.55 23.50
CA GLU A 294 -14.48 4.20 24.61
C GLU A 294 -14.37 3.40 25.91
N ALA A 295 -14.67 2.10 25.84
CA ALA A 295 -14.60 1.22 27.03
C ALA A 295 -13.19 1.13 27.62
N ARG A 296 -12.15 1.10 26.76
CA ARG A 296 -10.75 0.96 27.19
C ARG A 296 -10.15 2.27 27.69
N SER A 297 -10.55 3.41 27.12
CA SER A 297 -10.03 4.74 27.49
C SER A 297 -10.83 5.42 28.59
N GLY A 298 -12.09 5.04 28.81
CA GLY A 298 -13.03 5.75 29.66
C GLY A 298 -13.46 7.12 29.13
N LYS A 299 -13.14 7.42 27.84
CA LYS A 299 -13.50 8.65 27.16
C LYS A 299 -14.57 8.37 26.11
N HIS A 300 -15.40 9.37 25.81
CA HIS A 300 -16.43 9.26 24.78
C HIS A 300 -16.04 10.04 23.52
N TYR A 301 -16.35 9.47 22.37
CA TYR A 301 -16.19 10.12 21.07
C TYR A 301 -16.99 11.43 21.04
N GLY A 302 -16.37 12.53 20.59
CA GLY A 302 -17.02 13.84 20.57
C GLY A 302 -16.96 14.63 21.89
N SER A 303 -16.35 14.08 22.96
CA SER A 303 -16.30 14.76 24.27
C SER A 303 -15.41 16.00 24.28
N ASP A 304 -14.31 15.97 23.56
CA ASP A 304 -13.38 17.08 23.34
C ASP A 304 -12.63 16.89 22.02
N GLU A 305 -12.09 17.96 21.46
CA GLU A 305 -11.44 17.97 20.15
C GLU A 305 -10.20 17.04 20.10
N GLY A 306 -9.35 17.09 21.14
CA GLY A 306 -8.13 16.31 21.20
C GLY A 306 -8.38 14.81 21.29
N SER A 307 -9.35 14.40 22.13
CA SER A 307 -9.77 13.00 22.23
C SER A 307 -10.46 12.54 20.95
N THR A 308 -11.34 13.36 20.39
CA THR A 308 -12.07 13.05 19.14
C THR A 308 -11.08 12.82 17.98
N ARG A 309 -10.07 13.68 17.83
CA ARG A 309 -9.01 13.51 16.85
C ARG A 309 -8.25 12.20 17.06
N ALA A 310 -7.89 11.85 18.29
CA ALA A 310 -7.22 10.60 18.61
C ALA A 310 -8.07 9.37 18.26
N PHE A 311 -9.37 9.39 18.55
CA PHE A 311 -10.31 8.35 18.14
C PHE A 311 -10.31 8.16 16.62
N ARG A 312 -10.44 9.25 15.85
CA ARG A 312 -10.49 9.21 14.39
C ARG A 312 -9.24 8.57 13.80
N ILE A 313 -8.05 8.94 14.29
CA ILE A 313 -6.80 8.38 13.86
C ILE A 313 -6.72 6.87 14.15
N ILE A 314 -7.08 6.46 15.38
CA ILE A 314 -7.06 5.03 15.73
C ILE A 314 -8.05 4.26 14.87
N LEU A 315 -9.28 4.76 14.70
CA LEU A 315 -10.32 4.12 13.92
C LEU A 315 -9.89 3.93 12.47
N ASP A 316 -9.45 4.99 11.78
CA ASP A 316 -9.01 4.89 10.39
C ASP A 316 -7.82 3.95 10.23
N HIS A 317 -6.76 4.18 11.01
CA HIS A 317 -5.51 3.45 10.85
C HIS A 317 -5.65 1.97 11.19
N MET A 318 -6.48 1.62 12.16
CA MET A 318 -6.72 0.21 12.49
C MET A 318 -7.63 -0.48 11.48
N ARG A 319 -8.58 0.24 10.85
CA ARG A 319 -9.33 -0.27 9.71
C ARG A 319 -8.39 -0.63 8.55
N ALA A 320 -7.57 0.33 8.12
CA ALA A 320 -6.60 0.11 7.05
C ALA A 320 -5.62 -1.04 7.38
N ALA A 321 -5.07 -1.06 8.60
CA ALA A 321 -4.16 -2.10 9.05
C ALA A 321 -4.80 -3.50 9.05
N SER A 322 -6.09 -3.60 9.39
CA SER A 322 -6.82 -4.87 9.39
C SER A 322 -6.87 -5.48 7.99
N PHE A 323 -7.19 -4.69 6.98
CA PHE A 323 -7.22 -5.14 5.59
C PHE A 323 -5.83 -5.47 5.04
N MET A 324 -4.82 -4.64 5.31
CA MET A 324 -3.45 -4.91 4.88
C MET A 324 -2.89 -6.20 5.49
N LEU A 325 -3.11 -6.42 6.79
CA LEU A 325 -2.68 -7.64 7.47
C LEU A 325 -3.42 -8.87 6.98
N ALA A 326 -4.74 -8.74 6.68
CA ALA A 326 -5.54 -9.82 6.11
C ALA A 326 -5.03 -10.25 4.72
N GLU A 327 -4.47 -9.34 3.94
CA GLU A 327 -3.80 -9.63 2.66
C GLU A 327 -2.34 -10.12 2.84
N GLY A 328 -1.89 -10.34 4.08
CA GLY A 328 -0.57 -10.91 4.39
C GLY A 328 0.59 -9.91 4.43
N ILE A 329 0.32 -8.60 4.36
CA ILE A 329 1.34 -7.56 4.52
C ILE A 329 1.79 -7.53 5.97
N LYS A 330 3.11 -7.50 6.20
CA LYS A 330 3.70 -7.44 7.55
C LYS A 330 4.41 -6.12 7.81
N PRO A 331 4.35 -5.57 9.04
CA PRO A 331 5.07 -4.36 9.39
C PRO A 331 6.58 -4.50 9.11
N SER A 332 7.12 -3.64 8.24
CA SER A 332 8.53 -3.69 7.83
C SER A 332 9.15 -2.29 7.74
N ASN A 333 10.37 -2.18 7.21
CA ASN A 333 11.04 -0.89 6.98
C ASN A 333 10.95 -0.41 5.52
N THR A 334 10.26 -1.15 4.66
CA THR A 334 10.19 -0.87 3.23
C THR A 334 8.77 -1.05 2.71
N GLU A 335 8.44 -0.37 1.62
CA GLU A 335 7.23 -0.55 0.81
C GLU A 335 5.92 -0.52 1.62
N ALA A 336 4.93 -1.33 1.26
CA ALA A 336 3.64 -1.41 1.94
C ALA A 336 3.76 -1.72 3.44
N GLY A 337 4.76 -2.55 3.84
CA GLY A 337 5.02 -2.85 5.24
C GLY A 337 5.52 -1.67 6.05
N TYR A 338 6.21 -0.70 5.43
CA TYR A 338 6.58 0.55 6.09
C TYR A 338 5.36 1.42 6.37
N VAL A 339 4.47 1.55 5.39
CA VAL A 339 3.23 2.31 5.54
C VAL A 339 2.36 1.68 6.63
N LEU A 340 2.17 0.37 6.61
CA LEU A 340 1.46 -0.36 7.67
C LEU A 340 2.06 -0.11 9.06
N ARG A 341 3.38 -0.18 9.20
CA ARG A 341 4.08 0.12 10.45
C ARG A 341 3.83 1.56 10.91
N ARG A 342 3.84 2.52 9.99
CA ARG A 342 3.55 3.93 10.28
C ARG A 342 2.14 4.12 10.83
N LEU A 343 1.13 3.51 10.20
CA LEU A 343 -0.27 3.54 10.68
C LEU A 343 -0.38 2.97 12.10
N ILE A 344 0.17 1.78 12.34
CA ILE A 344 0.14 1.11 13.64
C ILE A 344 0.79 2.00 14.71
N ARG A 345 1.97 2.56 14.46
CA ARG A 345 2.70 3.38 15.45
C ARG A 345 2.01 4.71 15.72
N ARG A 346 1.39 5.31 14.72
CA ARG A 346 0.58 6.51 14.90
C ARG A 346 -0.65 6.21 15.77
N ALA A 347 -1.33 5.09 15.54
CA ALA A 347 -2.45 4.65 16.38
C ALA A 347 -2.03 4.35 17.83
N ILE A 348 -0.87 3.72 18.07
CA ILE A 348 -0.32 3.47 19.41
C ILE A 348 -0.10 4.79 20.17
N ARG A 349 0.47 5.78 19.50
CA ARG A 349 0.67 7.10 20.11
C ARG A 349 -0.67 7.74 20.51
N GLU A 350 -1.67 7.68 19.65
CA GLU A 350 -2.98 8.26 19.96
C GLU A 350 -3.70 7.48 21.07
N ALA A 351 -3.53 6.14 21.14
CA ALA A 351 -3.98 5.35 22.28
C ALA A 351 -3.30 5.81 23.58
N ASP A 352 -1.99 6.11 23.54
CA ASP A 352 -1.25 6.67 24.67
C ASP A 352 -1.81 8.04 25.12
N ARG A 353 -2.19 8.92 24.17
CA ARG A 353 -2.86 10.21 24.46
C ARG A 353 -4.23 10.02 25.11
N LEU A 354 -4.99 9.00 24.73
CA LEU A 354 -6.25 8.65 25.37
C LEU A 354 -6.07 8.03 26.76
N GLY A 355 -4.83 7.80 27.22
CA GLY A 355 -4.52 7.21 28.52
C GLY A 355 -4.45 5.68 28.52
N VAL A 356 -4.58 5.02 27.38
CA VAL A 356 -4.49 3.56 27.26
C VAL A 356 -3.03 3.15 27.08
N LYS A 357 -2.44 2.64 28.16
CA LYS A 357 -1.02 2.26 28.24
C LYS A 357 -0.72 0.80 27.90
N ASP A 358 -1.73 -0.04 27.88
CA ASP A 358 -1.68 -1.45 27.52
C ASP A 358 -2.16 -1.70 26.09
N ALA A 359 -2.12 -2.97 25.64
CA ALA A 359 -2.52 -3.34 24.29
C ALA A 359 -4.00 -2.98 24.02
N LEU A 360 -4.23 -2.15 23.01
CA LEU A 360 -5.55 -1.71 22.55
C LEU A 360 -5.84 -2.21 21.12
N LEU A 361 -4.83 -2.18 20.26
CA LEU A 361 -5.05 -2.28 18.81
C LEU A 361 -5.61 -3.63 18.39
N ALA A 362 -5.18 -4.69 19.07
CA ALA A 362 -5.69 -6.04 18.84
C ALA A 362 -7.19 -6.18 19.16
N ASP A 363 -7.68 -5.46 20.19
CA ASP A 363 -9.11 -5.46 20.54
C ASP A 363 -9.92 -4.67 19.51
N VAL A 364 -9.41 -3.52 19.03
CA VAL A 364 -10.08 -2.68 18.03
C VAL A 364 -10.34 -3.44 16.71
N VAL A 365 -9.43 -4.33 16.33
CA VAL A 365 -9.57 -5.15 15.11
C VAL A 365 -10.76 -6.11 15.18
N GLU A 366 -11.15 -6.58 16.36
CA GLU A 366 -12.35 -7.40 16.52
C GLU A 366 -13.61 -6.68 16.03
N GLY A 367 -13.67 -5.36 16.29
CA GLY A 367 -14.75 -4.53 15.76
C GLY A 367 -14.81 -4.52 14.23
N TYR A 368 -13.66 -4.50 13.55
CA TYR A 368 -13.62 -4.54 12.09
C TYR A 368 -13.86 -5.95 11.53
N ALA A 369 -13.38 -6.99 12.18
CA ALA A 369 -13.69 -8.37 11.80
C ALA A 369 -15.22 -8.65 11.89
N ALA A 370 -15.90 -8.04 12.86
CA ALA A 370 -17.35 -8.10 12.98
C ALA A 370 -18.06 -7.29 11.89
N ALA A 371 -17.62 -6.04 11.63
CA ALA A 371 -18.25 -5.12 10.68
C ALA A 371 -18.09 -5.58 9.21
N TYR A 372 -16.93 -6.12 8.84
CA TYR A 372 -16.59 -6.45 7.46
C TYR A 372 -16.59 -7.94 7.13
N GLY A 373 -16.66 -8.82 8.14
CA GLY A 373 -16.47 -10.26 7.94
C GLY A 373 -17.52 -10.99 7.09
N GLU A 374 -18.66 -10.36 6.80
CA GLU A 374 -19.63 -10.87 5.85
C GLU A 374 -19.23 -10.52 4.41
N GLN A 375 -18.86 -9.27 4.16
CA GLN A 375 -18.48 -8.76 2.85
C GLN A 375 -17.07 -9.18 2.43
N TYR A 376 -16.14 -9.19 3.39
CA TYR A 376 -14.73 -9.53 3.22
C TYR A 376 -14.33 -10.65 4.18
N PRO A 377 -14.70 -11.93 3.88
CA PRO A 377 -14.50 -13.06 4.80
C PRO A 377 -13.06 -13.22 5.28
N HIS A 378 -12.07 -12.90 4.43
CA HIS A 378 -10.64 -13.01 4.75
C HIS A 378 -10.23 -12.13 5.94
N VAL A 379 -10.90 -11.00 6.21
CA VAL A 379 -10.61 -10.16 7.38
C VAL A 379 -10.96 -10.90 8.67
N ARG A 380 -12.08 -11.62 8.69
CA ARG A 380 -12.49 -12.46 9.83
C ARG A 380 -11.68 -13.73 9.95
N GLU A 381 -11.41 -14.40 8.83
CA GLU A 381 -10.63 -15.64 8.79
C GLU A 381 -9.18 -15.44 9.27
N GLN A 382 -8.61 -14.27 9.02
CA GLN A 382 -7.26 -13.91 9.44
C GLN A 382 -7.20 -13.14 10.77
N ALA A 383 -8.32 -13.01 11.51
CA ALA A 383 -8.40 -12.17 12.71
C ALA A 383 -7.34 -12.52 13.77
N ASP A 384 -7.05 -13.81 13.98
CA ASP A 384 -6.01 -14.24 14.93
C ASP A 384 -4.60 -13.84 14.48
N VAL A 385 -4.30 -13.94 13.19
CA VAL A 385 -3.01 -13.53 12.61
C VAL A 385 -2.85 -12.02 12.71
N ILE A 386 -3.91 -11.26 12.40
CA ILE A 386 -3.94 -9.78 12.50
C ILE A 386 -3.66 -9.37 13.95
N ARG A 387 -4.36 -9.99 14.90
CA ARG A 387 -4.20 -9.74 16.33
C ARG A 387 -2.77 -10.01 16.81
N GLU A 388 -2.19 -11.14 16.40
CA GLU A 388 -0.83 -11.51 16.77
C GLU A 388 0.21 -10.49 16.24
N GLU A 389 0.12 -10.10 14.97
CA GLU A 389 1.06 -9.14 14.36
C GLU A 389 0.93 -7.75 15.00
N LEU A 390 -0.30 -7.29 15.29
CA LEU A 390 -0.53 -6.01 15.98
C LEU A 390 0.02 -6.04 17.41
N THR A 391 -0.25 -7.10 18.16
CA THR A 391 0.26 -7.26 19.53
C THR A 391 1.79 -7.23 19.57
N LYS A 392 2.45 -7.89 18.60
CA LYS A 392 3.91 -7.87 18.48
C LYS A 392 4.48 -6.49 18.18
N GLU A 393 3.90 -5.79 17.20
CA GLU A 393 4.38 -4.45 16.81
C GLU A 393 4.08 -3.42 17.89
N GLU A 394 2.90 -3.49 18.54
CA GLU A 394 2.52 -2.64 19.67
C GLU A 394 3.46 -2.82 20.85
N ALA A 395 3.69 -4.05 21.30
CA ALA A 395 4.61 -4.35 22.40
C ALA A 395 6.05 -3.90 22.11
N LYS A 396 6.49 -4.04 20.85
CA LYS A 396 7.81 -3.59 20.41
C LYS A 396 7.94 -2.07 20.45
N PHE A 397 6.95 -1.35 19.92
CA PHE A 397 7.01 0.11 19.83
C PHE A 397 6.82 0.78 21.19
N ARG A 398 5.92 0.27 22.05
CA ARG A 398 5.72 0.81 23.40
C ARG A 398 7.00 0.81 24.24
N LYS A 399 7.88 -0.17 24.08
CA LYS A 399 9.18 -0.21 24.78
C LYS A 399 10.08 0.97 24.44
N THR A 400 9.99 1.50 23.24
CA THR A 400 10.83 2.60 22.75
C THR A 400 10.11 3.94 22.71
N LEU A 401 8.78 3.95 22.75
CA LEU A 401 7.96 5.15 22.61
C LEU A 401 8.32 6.20 23.68
N GLU A 402 8.30 5.82 24.96
CA GLU A 402 8.57 6.73 26.07
C GLU A 402 9.99 7.29 26.02
N GLN A 403 10.98 6.45 25.68
CA GLN A 403 12.37 6.89 25.53
C GLN A 403 12.55 7.81 24.33
N GLY A 404 11.93 7.47 23.20
CA GLY A 404 11.98 8.30 22.00
C GLY A 404 11.31 9.66 22.20
N MET A 405 10.17 9.70 22.91
CA MET A 405 9.52 10.96 23.27
C MET A 405 10.39 11.84 24.18
N ARG A 406 11.09 11.25 25.15
CA ARG A 406 12.05 11.97 26.00
C ARG A 406 13.24 12.51 25.21
N GLU A 407 13.82 11.68 24.32
CA GLU A 407 14.94 12.11 23.48
C GLU A 407 14.53 13.19 22.48
N LEU A 408 13.33 13.10 21.87
CA LEU A 408 12.80 14.16 21.02
C LEU A 408 12.71 15.48 21.77
N THR A 409 12.08 15.49 22.95
CA THR A 409 11.94 16.68 23.78
C THR A 409 13.30 17.28 24.14
N LYS A 410 14.22 16.48 24.66
CA LYS A 410 15.58 16.93 25.05
C LYS A 410 16.35 17.57 23.89
N ARG A 411 16.24 17.00 22.68
CA ARG A 411 16.93 17.49 21.49
C ARG A 411 16.28 18.75 20.93
N ALA A 412 14.95 18.76 20.90
CA ALA A 412 14.18 19.92 20.51
C ALA A 412 14.46 21.14 21.42
N ASP A 413 14.46 20.93 22.74
CA ASP A 413 14.78 21.98 23.71
C ASP A 413 16.24 22.48 23.56
N LYS A 414 17.16 21.59 23.21
CA LYS A 414 18.58 21.95 23.02
C LYS A 414 18.84 22.77 21.75
N HIS A 415 18.16 22.45 20.67
CA HIS A 415 18.46 22.99 19.34
C HIS A 415 17.41 24.00 18.85
N GLY A 416 16.27 24.15 19.52
CA GLY A 416 15.12 24.95 19.06
C GLY A 416 14.41 24.38 17.83
N GLN A 417 14.84 23.23 17.35
CA GLN A 417 14.32 22.49 16.21
C GLN A 417 14.70 21.02 16.30
N VAL A 418 14.16 20.18 15.44
CA VAL A 418 14.59 18.79 15.25
C VAL A 418 15.54 18.75 14.05
N THR A 419 16.82 18.47 14.28
CA THR A 419 17.81 18.36 13.19
C THR A 419 17.62 17.05 12.41
N GLY A 420 18.22 16.97 11.20
CA GLY A 420 18.25 15.70 10.43
C GLY A 420 18.90 14.56 11.22
N ASP A 421 19.99 14.81 11.96
CA ASP A 421 20.65 13.83 12.82
C ASP A 421 19.74 13.35 13.95
N ASP A 422 18.97 14.24 14.55
CA ASP A 422 18.03 13.90 15.61
C ASP A 422 16.90 13.00 15.06
N ALA A 423 16.33 13.36 13.92
CA ALA A 423 15.30 12.58 13.26
C ALA A 423 15.82 11.20 12.81
N PHE A 424 17.04 11.14 12.27
CA PHE A 424 17.67 9.89 11.87
C PHE A 424 17.95 8.97 13.07
N LEU A 425 18.37 9.51 14.20
CA LEU A 425 18.54 8.75 15.44
C LEU A 425 17.19 8.23 15.96
N LEU A 426 16.14 9.06 15.96
CA LEU A 426 14.79 8.65 16.37
C LEU A 426 14.26 7.53 15.48
N PHE A 427 14.49 7.61 14.17
CA PHE A 427 14.11 6.59 13.22
C PHE A 427 14.85 5.26 13.45
N THR A 428 16.19 5.31 13.52
CA THR A 428 17.03 4.10 13.57
C THR A 428 17.06 3.42 14.93
N SER A 429 17.07 4.19 16.03
CA SER A 429 17.25 3.66 17.39
C SER A 429 15.95 3.49 18.17
N TYR A 430 14.97 4.36 17.92
CA TYR A 430 13.68 4.33 18.65
C TYR A 430 12.50 3.88 17.76
N GLY A 431 12.74 3.74 16.45
CA GLY A 431 11.73 3.29 15.52
C GLY A 431 10.62 4.30 15.26
N PHE A 432 10.88 5.59 15.42
CA PHE A 432 9.94 6.65 15.06
C PHE A 432 9.96 6.83 13.53
N PRO A 433 8.85 6.60 12.82
CA PRO A 433 8.74 7.08 11.46
C PRO A 433 9.01 8.57 11.41
N VAL A 434 9.69 9.03 10.35
CA VAL A 434 10.08 10.45 10.29
C VAL A 434 8.85 11.36 10.25
N GLU A 435 7.77 10.91 9.63
CA GLU A 435 6.49 11.61 9.58
C GLU A 435 5.88 11.79 10.99
N LEU A 436 5.99 10.77 11.84
CA LEU A 436 5.59 10.87 13.25
C LEU A 436 6.46 11.88 14.01
N THR A 437 7.76 11.89 13.75
CA THR A 437 8.69 12.88 14.33
C THR A 437 8.34 14.30 13.88
N GLU A 438 7.98 14.47 12.61
CA GLU A 438 7.56 15.73 12.01
C GLU A 438 6.23 16.24 12.61
N GLU A 439 5.24 15.35 12.75
CA GLU A 439 3.96 15.66 13.43
C GLU A 439 4.19 16.12 14.88
N LEU A 440 5.05 15.41 15.62
CA LEU A 440 5.41 15.76 17.00
C LEU A 440 6.16 17.09 17.13
N ALA A 441 7.01 17.41 16.15
CA ALA A 441 7.71 18.70 16.08
C ALA A 441 6.70 19.83 15.82
N ARG A 442 5.80 19.64 14.85
CA ARG A 442 4.75 20.62 14.50
C ARG A 442 3.81 20.90 15.68
N GLU A 443 3.41 19.89 16.46
CA GLU A 443 2.61 20.07 17.67
C GLU A 443 3.28 20.93 18.74
N ARG A 444 4.60 21.00 18.73
CA ARG A 444 5.40 21.87 19.63
C ARG A 444 5.72 23.23 19.03
N GLY A 445 5.26 23.51 17.81
CA GLY A 445 5.58 24.74 17.09
C GLY A 445 7.05 24.84 16.65
N ILE A 446 7.75 23.71 16.49
CA ILE A 446 9.14 23.63 16.03
C ILE A 446 9.23 22.93 14.66
N THR A 447 10.30 23.23 13.94
CA THR A 447 10.56 22.66 12.61
C THR A 447 11.41 21.40 12.69
N LEU A 448 11.28 20.54 11.67
CA LEU A 448 12.18 19.42 11.41
C LEU A 448 12.96 19.70 10.13
N ASP A 449 14.28 19.46 10.16
CA ASP A 449 15.11 19.49 8.96
C ASP A 449 14.95 18.17 8.18
N ARG A 450 13.85 18.12 7.39
CA ARG A 450 13.49 16.96 6.57
C ARG A 450 14.54 16.69 5.50
N ALA A 451 15.08 17.73 4.87
CA ALA A 451 16.05 17.57 3.79
C ALA A 451 17.35 16.91 4.27
N ALA A 452 17.84 17.30 5.46
CA ALA A 452 19.01 16.67 6.08
C ALA A 452 18.72 15.21 6.47
N PHE A 453 17.53 14.89 6.99
CA PHE A 453 17.13 13.51 7.25
C PHE A 453 17.11 12.66 5.97
N ASP A 454 16.47 13.15 4.91
CA ASP A 454 16.36 12.42 3.63
C ASP A 454 17.73 12.17 2.99
N ALA A 455 18.66 13.13 3.10
CA ALA A 455 20.04 12.96 2.67
C ALA A 455 20.77 11.83 3.43
N GLN A 456 20.60 11.76 4.75
CA GLN A 456 21.18 10.70 5.57
C GLN A 456 20.54 9.33 5.30
N MET A 457 19.21 9.30 5.11
CA MET A 457 18.52 8.07 4.73
C MET A 457 19.00 7.55 3.38
N LYS A 458 19.20 8.44 2.41
CA LYS A 458 19.76 8.10 1.10
C LYS A 458 21.18 7.54 1.25
N GLU A 459 22.05 8.21 1.99
CA GLU A 459 23.41 7.73 2.24
C GLU A 459 23.41 6.36 2.93
N HIS A 460 22.54 6.17 3.93
CA HIS A 460 22.38 4.90 4.63
C HIS A 460 21.87 3.80 3.69
N GLN A 461 20.90 4.11 2.82
CA GLN A 461 20.38 3.20 1.80
C GLN A 461 21.44 2.88 0.74
N ASP A 462 22.20 3.88 0.29
CA ASP A 462 23.26 3.70 -0.70
C ASP A 462 24.41 2.86 -0.13
N LYS A 463 24.79 3.06 1.12
CA LYS A 463 25.72 2.17 1.83
C LYS A 463 25.18 0.75 1.96
N SER A 464 23.89 0.60 2.26
CA SER A 464 23.21 -0.70 2.29
C SER A 464 23.13 -1.33 0.90
N ARG A 465 22.82 -0.54 -0.15
CA ARG A 465 22.79 -0.99 -1.55
C ARG A 465 24.19 -1.28 -2.09
N ALA A 466 25.19 -0.46 -1.78
CA ALA A 466 26.58 -0.74 -2.15
C ALA A 466 27.07 -2.03 -1.48
N GLY A 467 26.72 -2.24 -0.21
CA GLY A 467 26.89 -3.51 0.48
C GLY A 467 26.08 -4.66 -0.16
N ALA A 468 24.93 -4.36 -0.81
CA ALA A 468 24.11 -5.33 -1.53
C ALA A 468 24.57 -5.52 -2.98
N ALA A 469 25.00 -4.48 -3.70
CA ALA A 469 25.52 -4.56 -5.07
C ALA A 469 26.85 -5.32 -5.14
N GLN A 470 27.68 -5.23 -4.11
CA GLN A 470 28.78 -6.17 -3.90
C GLN A 470 28.30 -7.61 -3.64
N LYS A 471 27.00 -7.82 -3.30
CA LYS A 471 26.38 -9.12 -3.10
C LYS A 471 25.92 -9.82 -4.39
N PHE A 472 25.83 -9.15 -5.51
CA PHE A 472 25.30 -9.74 -6.77
C PHE A 472 26.26 -10.74 -7.45
N ALA A 473 27.45 -10.97 -6.91
CA ALA A 473 28.34 -12.05 -7.33
C ALA A 473 28.28 -13.25 -6.35
N GLY A 474 27.10 -13.76 -6.02
CA GLY A 474 26.93 -14.90 -5.11
C GLY A 474 27.26 -14.62 -3.64
N GLY A 475 27.18 -13.38 -3.17
CA GLY A 475 27.49 -12.98 -1.79
C GLY A 475 28.98 -12.90 -1.48
N LEU A 476 29.84 -12.98 -2.48
CA LEU A 476 31.30 -13.00 -2.37
C LEU A 476 31.87 -11.57 -2.26
N ALA A 477 32.78 -11.36 -1.31
CA ALA A 477 33.50 -10.09 -1.16
C ALA A 477 34.64 -9.96 -2.20
N ASP A 478 35.24 -11.09 -2.62
CA ASP A 478 36.30 -11.20 -3.61
C ASP A 478 36.30 -12.60 -4.24
N HIS A 479 37.27 -12.89 -5.13
CA HIS A 479 37.44 -14.20 -5.77
C HIS A 479 38.69 -14.96 -5.27
N SER A 480 39.14 -14.70 -4.02
CA SER A 480 40.24 -15.44 -3.44
C SER A 480 39.89 -16.94 -3.27
N GLU A 481 40.89 -17.80 -3.25
CA GLU A 481 40.68 -19.24 -3.02
C GLU A 481 39.84 -19.52 -1.75
N GLN A 482 40.07 -18.75 -0.69
CA GLN A 482 39.35 -18.94 0.56
C GLN A 482 37.87 -18.58 0.41
N THR A 483 37.57 -17.50 -0.30
CA THR A 483 36.19 -17.06 -0.57
C THR A 483 35.46 -18.05 -1.47
N VAL A 484 36.12 -18.63 -2.49
CA VAL A 484 35.57 -19.68 -3.34
C VAL A 484 35.28 -20.97 -2.54
N ARG A 485 36.17 -21.38 -1.63
CA ARG A 485 35.94 -22.50 -0.70
C ARG A 485 34.73 -22.24 0.19
N TYR A 486 34.61 -21.06 0.76
CA TYR A 486 33.46 -20.69 1.58
C TYR A 486 32.17 -20.64 0.78
N HIS A 487 32.22 -20.27 -0.50
CA HIS A 487 31.05 -20.24 -1.35
C HIS A 487 30.46 -21.64 -1.55
N THR A 488 31.30 -22.61 -1.88
CA THR A 488 30.84 -24.01 -1.97
C THR A 488 30.37 -24.55 -0.60
N THR A 489 31.08 -24.21 0.50
CA THR A 489 30.66 -24.57 1.85
C THR A 489 29.30 -24.01 2.21
N HIS A 490 28.96 -22.81 1.72
CA HIS A 490 27.67 -22.16 1.94
C HIS A 490 26.51 -22.97 1.33
N HIS A 491 26.66 -23.50 0.12
CA HIS A 491 25.66 -24.39 -0.50
C HIS A 491 25.47 -25.70 0.29
N ILE A 492 26.58 -26.34 0.74
CA ILE A 492 26.53 -27.54 1.55
C ILE A 492 25.84 -27.22 2.88
N LEU A 493 26.13 -26.08 3.51
CA LEU A 493 25.53 -25.64 4.78
C LEU A 493 24.02 -25.42 4.65
N LEU A 494 23.55 -24.76 3.57
CA LEU A 494 22.11 -24.55 3.36
C LEU A 494 21.37 -25.90 3.31
N LYS A 495 21.90 -26.86 2.56
CA LYS A 495 21.30 -28.19 2.49
C LYS A 495 21.37 -28.96 3.84
N ALA A 496 22.45 -28.84 4.57
CA ALA A 496 22.57 -29.43 5.91
C ALA A 496 21.54 -28.82 6.88
N LEU A 497 21.31 -27.50 6.81
CA LEU A 497 20.27 -26.84 7.61
C LEU A 497 18.87 -27.34 7.24
N GLN A 498 18.58 -27.59 5.97
CA GLN A 498 17.30 -28.18 5.54
C GLN A 498 17.11 -29.59 6.05
N ILE A 499 18.15 -30.40 6.04
CA ILE A 499 18.09 -31.78 6.56
C ILE A 499 17.79 -31.80 8.07
N VAL A 500 18.42 -30.92 8.86
CA VAL A 500 18.30 -30.89 10.32
C VAL A 500 17.05 -30.14 10.81
N LEU A 501 16.65 -29.07 10.13
CA LEU A 501 15.59 -28.16 10.57
C LEU A 501 14.30 -28.29 9.75
N GLY A 502 14.35 -28.96 8.60
CA GLY A 502 13.22 -29.16 7.69
C GLY A 502 13.30 -28.33 6.41
N ASP A 503 12.53 -28.73 5.39
CA ASP A 503 12.53 -28.14 4.03
C ASP A 503 12.01 -26.69 3.99
N GLU A 504 11.41 -26.20 5.08
CA GLU A 504 10.97 -24.81 5.25
C GLU A 504 12.14 -23.83 5.39
N VAL A 505 13.37 -24.33 5.60
CA VAL A 505 14.57 -23.50 5.64
C VAL A 505 14.85 -22.93 4.25
N LYS A 506 14.79 -21.60 4.12
CA LYS A 506 15.12 -20.85 2.89
C LYS A 506 16.19 -19.83 3.21
N GLN A 507 17.14 -19.65 2.28
CA GLN A 507 18.11 -18.58 2.37
C GLN A 507 17.41 -17.21 2.28
N ARG A 508 17.82 -16.28 3.15
CA ARG A 508 17.35 -14.88 3.17
C ARG A 508 18.47 -13.88 2.95
N GLY A 509 19.70 -14.32 2.96
CA GLY A 509 20.87 -13.52 2.67
C GLY A 509 22.16 -14.26 2.93
N SER A 510 23.23 -13.83 2.30
CA SER A 510 24.59 -14.34 2.47
C SER A 510 25.61 -13.22 2.53
N ASN A 511 26.77 -13.49 3.11
CA ASN A 511 27.95 -12.65 3.01
C ASN A 511 29.19 -13.50 3.25
N ILE A 512 30.03 -13.63 2.24
CA ILE A 512 31.19 -14.50 2.22
C ILE A 512 32.43 -13.63 2.02
N THR A 513 33.36 -13.68 2.98
CA THR A 513 34.64 -12.98 2.96
C THR A 513 35.77 -14.00 3.14
N SER A 514 37.03 -13.60 2.96
CA SER A 514 38.18 -14.46 3.27
C SER A 514 38.28 -14.90 4.73
N GLU A 515 37.62 -14.18 5.64
CA GLU A 515 37.65 -14.46 7.09
C GLU A 515 36.56 -15.43 7.55
N ARG A 516 35.36 -15.37 6.92
CA ARG A 516 34.18 -16.13 7.33
C ARG A 516 33.11 -16.23 6.25
N LEU A 517 32.24 -17.20 6.37
CA LEU A 517 30.94 -17.21 5.69
C LEU A 517 29.82 -16.85 6.68
N ARG A 518 28.77 -16.20 6.16
CA ARG A 518 27.54 -15.88 6.86
C ARG A 518 26.34 -16.29 6.02
N ILE A 519 25.39 -16.97 6.62
CA ILE A 519 24.07 -17.26 6.04
C ILE A 519 22.97 -16.74 6.96
N ASP A 520 21.97 -16.08 6.38
CA ASP A 520 20.71 -15.73 7.02
C ASP A 520 19.63 -16.64 6.44
N PHE A 521 18.85 -17.30 7.29
CA PHE A 521 17.89 -18.32 6.86
C PHE A 521 16.62 -18.30 7.71
N THR A 522 15.52 -18.80 7.14
CA THR A 522 14.24 -18.92 7.85
C THR A 522 14.32 -20.03 8.91
N SER A 523 13.93 -19.71 10.14
CA SER A 523 13.75 -20.69 11.22
C SER A 523 12.84 -20.10 12.30
N PRO A 524 11.87 -20.85 12.83
CA PRO A 524 10.94 -20.37 13.84
C PRO A 524 11.60 -20.15 15.20
N GLY A 525 12.72 -20.82 15.50
CA GLY A 525 13.38 -20.78 16.79
C GLY A 525 14.90 -20.79 16.74
N LYS A 526 15.50 -20.70 17.91
CA LYS A 526 16.94 -20.86 18.11
C LYS A 526 17.32 -22.31 17.93
N MET A 527 18.44 -22.58 17.24
CA MET A 527 18.99 -23.94 17.14
C MET A 527 19.49 -24.46 18.49
N THR A 528 19.25 -25.73 18.74
CA THR A 528 19.83 -26.40 19.91
C THR A 528 21.31 -26.71 19.68
N PRO A 529 22.11 -26.90 20.74
CA PRO A 529 23.50 -27.33 20.59
C PRO A 529 23.67 -28.65 19.84
N GLU A 530 22.69 -29.56 19.93
CA GLU A 530 22.63 -30.82 19.21
C GLU A 530 22.45 -30.58 17.70
N GLN A 531 21.49 -29.76 17.32
CA GLN A 531 21.24 -29.37 15.92
C GLN A 531 22.45 -28.66 15.29
N ILE A 532 23.14 -27.79 16.06
CA ILE A 532 24.36 -27.15 15.58
C ILE A 532 25.43 -28.18 15.27
N ARG A 533 25.65 -29.15 16.18
CA ARG A 533 26.62 -30.25 15.98
C ARG A 533 26.25 -31.11 14.77
N GLU A 534 24.99 -31.49 14.65
CA GLU A 534 24.51 -32.31 13.54
C GLU A 534 24.73 -31.62 12.18
N VAL A 535 24.49 -30.29 12.08
CA VAL A 535 24.78 -29.50 10.88
C VAL A 535 26.29 -29.48 10.61
N GLU A 536 27.13 -29.25 11.63
CA GLU A 536 28.60 -29.30 11.49
C GLU A 536 29.08 -30.66 10.99
N ASP A 537 28.56 -31.76 11.55
CA ASP A 537 28.92 -33.13 11.19
C ASP A 537 28.51 -33.45 9.75
N LEU A 538 27.30 -33.03 9.32
CA LEU A 538 26.82 -33.18 7.94
C LEU A 538 27.73 -32.46 6.95
N VAL A 539 28.02 -31.16 7.20
CA VAL A 539 28.90 -30.38 6.32
C VAL A 539 30.29 -31.02 6.23
N ASN A 540 30.87 -31.40 7.38
CA ASN A 540 32.19 -32.02 7.42
C ASN A 540 32.20 -33.41 6.77
N ALA A 541 31.10 -34.16 6.81
CA ALA A 541 30.97 -35.43 6.10
C ALA A 541 31.05 -35.22 4.57
N GLN A 542 30.37 -34.20 4.03
CA GLN A 542 30.43 -33.89 2.59
C GLN A 542 31.84 -33.41 2.16
N ILE A 543 32.53 -32.67 3.03
CA ILE A 543 33.92 -32.26 2.76
C ILE A 543 34.83 -33.48 2.66
N ARG A 544 34.72 -34.42 3.61
CA ARG A 544 35.52 -35.69 3.65
C ARG A 544 35.16 -36.68 2.54
N ALA A 545 33.93 -36.59 2.00
CA ALA A 545 33.48 -37.49 0.93
C ALA A 545 34.14 -37.18 -0.42
N GLU A 546 34.84 -36.02 -0.54
CA GLU A 546 35.55 -35.58 -1.76
C GLU A 546 34.66 -35.57 -2.99
N LEU A 547 33.51 -34.94 -2.88
CA LEU A 547 32.48 -34.90 -3.93
C LEU A 547 32.85 -33.93 -5.04
N PRO A 548 32.60 -34.29 -6.31
CA PRO A 548 32.73 -33.34 -7.42
C PRO A 548 31.67 -32.23 -7.32
N VAL A 549 32.05 -31.04 -7.74
CA VAL A 549 31.14 -29.86 -7.87
C VAL A 549 31.02 -29.54 -9.34
N THR A 550 29.83 -29.73 -9.90
CA THR A 550 29.59 -29.59 -11.34
C THR A 550 28.67 -28.41 -11.64
N ARG A 551 28.87 -27.77 -12.79
CA ARG A 551 28.05 -26.67 -13.29
C ARG A 551 27.25 -27.12 -14.48
N THR A 552 25.94 -26.92 -14.45
CA THR A 552 25.05 -27.21 -15.58
C THR A 552 24.27 -25.93 -15.95
N VAL A 553 24.13 -25.68 -17.26
CA VAL A 553 23.28 -24.61 -17.76
C VAL A 553 22.01 -25.22 -18.32
N MET A 554 20.84 -24.79 -17.85
CA MET A 554 19.57 -25.37 -18.24
C MET A 554 18.42 -24.33 -18.19
N PRO A 555 17.26 -24.63 -18.79
CA PRO A 555 16.07 -23.82 -18.63
C PRO A 555 15.67 -23.70 -17.15
N ARG A 556 15.28 -22.48 -16.72
CA ARG A 556 14.86 -22.18 -15.33
C ARG A 556 13.78 -23.13 -14.82
N ILE A 557 12.75 -23.38 -15.63
CA ILE A 557 11.62 -24.27 -15.29
C ILE A 557 12.11 -25.69 -14.99
N GLU A 558 13.12 -26.17 -15.71
CA GLU A 558 13.69 -27.51 -15.48
C GLU A 558 14.48 -27.56 -14.17
N ALA A 559 15.29 -26.53 -13.90
CA ALA A 559 16.02 -26.40 -12.64
C ALA A 559 15.08 -26.35 -11.43
N GLU A 560 13.99 -25.61 -11.54
CA GLU A 560 12.93 -25.55 -10.51
C GLU A 560 12.28 -26.93 -10.29
N ARG A 561 11.97 -27.67 -11.38
CA ARG A 561 11.40 -29.02 -11.30
C ARG A 561 12.33 -30.02 -10.64
N LEU A 562 13.64 -29.84 -10.79
CA LEU A 562 14.68 -30.64 -10.15
C LEU A 562 14.92 -30.26 -8.69
N GLY A 563 14.24 -29.25 -8.18
CA GLY A 563 14.33 -28.81 -6.78
C GLY A 563 15.54 -27.92 -6.48
N ALA A 564 16.14 -27.29 -7.49
CA ALA A 564 17.25 -26.37 -7.29
C ALA A 564 16.84 -25.21 -6.40
N GLN A 565 17.64 -24.91 -5.38
CA GLN A 565 17.36 -23.86 -4.41
C GLN A 565 17.64 -22.49 -5.05
N MET A 566 16.73 -21.54 -4.80
CA MET A 566 16.80 -20.16 -5.29
C MET A 566 16.93 -19.18 -4.13
N GLU A 567 17.62 -18.08 -4.36
CA GLU A 567 17.58 -16.96 -3.41
C GLU A 567 16.22 -16.26 -3.51
N PHE A 568 15.59 -16.05 -2.38
CA PHE A 568 14.24 -15.44 -2.33
C PHE A 568 14.26 -13.99 -2.83
N GLY A 569 13.32 -13.66 -3.72
CA GLY A 569 13.13 -12.29 -4.23
C GLY A 569 14.06 -11.92 -5.40
N VAL A 570 14.86 -12.84 -5.91
CA VAL A 570 15.71 -12.65 -7.10
C VAL A 570 14.95 -13.08 -8.35
N LYS A 571 14.92 -12.20 -9.38
CA LYS A 571 14.43 -12.58 -10.73
C LYS A 571 15.54 -13.26 -11.51
N TYR A 572 15.32 -14.50 -11.91
CA TYR A 572 16.25 -15.27 -12.72
C TYR A 572 15.85 -15.25 -14.19
N PRO A 573 16.80 -15.25 -15.14
CA PRO A 573 16.51 -15.35 -16.57
C PRO A 573 15.93 -16.74 -16.93
N ASP A 574 15.42 -16.89 -18.15
CA ASP A 574 14.84 -18.16 -18.63
C ASP A 574 15.85 -19.32 -18.71
N THR A 575 17.14 -19.00 -18.90
CA THR A 575 18.26 -19.95 -18.85
C THR A 575 19.15 -19.61 -17.67
N VAL A 576 19.41 -20.59 -16.82
CA VAL A 576 20.13 -20.43 -15.56
C VAL A 576 21.33 -21.36 -15.46
N SER A 577 22.30 -20.95 -14.65
CA SER A 577 23.42 -21.80 -14.22
C SER A 577 23.06 -22.41 -12.88
N VAL A 578 23.22 -23.71 -12.74
CA VAL A 578 22.98 -24.48 -11.53
C VAL A 578 24.25 -25.21 -11.14
N TYR A 579 24.61 -25.15 -9.86
CA TYR A 579 25.71 -25.93 -9.31
C TYR A 579 25.19 -27.10 -8.48
N SER A 580 25.75 -28.29 -8.70
CA SER A 580 25.46 -29.49 -7.91
C SER A 580 26.70 -30.01 -7.19
N VAL A 581 26.50 -30.53 -5.99
CA VAL A 581 27.56 -31.16 -5.20
C VAL A 581 27.31 -32.68 -5.11
N GLY A 582 28.17 -33.47 -5.72
CA GLY A 582 28.06 -34.96 -5.75
C GLY A 582 26.95 -35.45 -6.69
N PRO A 583 26.74 -36.80 -6.77
CA PRO A 583 27.45 -37.87 -6.08
C PRO A 583 28.93 -38.06 -6.48
N LYS A 584 29.62 -39.01 -5.85
CA LYS A 584 31.08 -39.16 -6.01
C LYS A 584 31.53 -39.47 -7.44
N ASP A 585 30.67 -40.09 -8.23
CA ASP A 585 30.90 -40.49 -9.63
C ASP A 585 30.26 -39.49 -10.63
N ALA A 586 29.75 -38.34 -10.16
CA ALA A 586 29.28 -37.27 -11.04
C ALA A 586 30.44 -36.62 -11.81
N THR A 587 30.17 -36.23 -13.04
CA THR A 587 31.13 -35.54 -13.94
C THR A 587 30.44 -34.35 -14.62
N GLU A 588 31.19 -33.45 -15.25
CA GLU A 588 30.60 -32.37 -16.05
C GLU A 588 29.72 -32.87 -17.21
N ALA A 589 30.05 -34.04 -17.78
CA ALA A 589 29.29 -34.66 -18.87
C ALA A 589 28.03 -35.39 -18.38
N ASP A 590 28.07 -35.93 -17.12
CA ASP A 590 26.96 -36.59 -16.47
C ASP A 590 26.92 -36.15 -15.00
N PRO A 591 26.25 -35.02 -14.71
CA PRO A 591 26.25 -34.42 -13.38
C PRO A 591 25.37 -35.14 -12.35
N LYS A 592 24.61 -36.18 -12.74
CA LYS A 592 23.72 -36.98 -11.88
C LYS A 592 22.89 -36.16 -10.91
N ILE A 593 22.32 -35.08 -11.41
CA ILE A 593 21.62 -34.04 -10.62
C ILE A 593 20.58 -34.60 -9.64
N PRO A 594 19.76 -35.62 -9.97
CA PRO A 594 18.77 -36.15 -9.03
C PRO A 594 19.38 -36.79 -7.75
N GLU A 595 20.65 -37.14 -7.81
CA GLU A 595 21.38 -37.79 -6.70
C GLU A 595 22.29 -36.80 -5.96
N ALA A 596 22.32 -35.52 -6.37
CA ALA A 596 23.18 -34.52 -5.77
C ALA A 596 22.79 -34.19 -4.32
N PHE A 597 23.79 -34.02 -3.47
CA PHE A 597 23.58 -33.59 -2.08
C PHE A 597 23.01 -32.19 -2.01
N SER A 598 23.53 -31.27 -2.82
CA SER A 598 23.00 -29.88 -2.93
C SER A 598 22.88 -29.48 -4.39
N LEU A 599 21.87 -28.67 -4.69
CA LEU A 599 21.55 -28.18 -6.01
C LEU A 599 21.05 -26.74 -5.90
N GLU A 600 21.77 -25.75 -6.46
CA GLU A 600 21.45 -24.35 -6.29
C GLU A 600 21.64 -23.51 -7.55
N PHE A 601 20.76 -22.52 -7.73
CA PHE A 601 20.93 -21.46 -8.73
C PHE A 601 22.12 -20.59 -8.33
N CYS A 602 23.20 -20.64 -9.07
CA CYS A 602 24.40 -19.87 -8.76
C CYS A 602 25.22 -19.52 -10.01
N GLY A 603 25.74 -18.30 -10.02
CA GLY A 603 26.62 -17.81 -11.08
C GLY A 603 28.06 -17.55 -10.63
N GLY A 604 28.36 -17.76 -9.34
CA GLY A 604 29.68 -17.49 -8.78
C GLY A 604 30.68 -18.65 -8.95
N PRO A 605 31.96 -18.42 -8.67
CA PRO A 605 32.97 -19.47 -8.71
C PRO A 605 32.83 -20.43 -7.54
N HIS A 606 33.09 -21.73 -7.81
CA HIS A 606 33.11 -22.81 -6.85
C HIS A 606 34.40 -23.63 -6.95
N VAL A 607 34.72 -24.38 -5.91
CA VAL A 607 35.76 -25.40 -6.00
C VAL A 607 35.32 -26.52 -6.96
N SER A 608 36.26 -27.24 -7.54
CA SER A 608 35.95 -28.36 -8.44
C SER A 608 35.60 -29.64 -7.67
N ASN A 609 36.05 -29.71 -6.41
CA ASN A 609 35.83 -30.87 -5.54
C ASN A 609 35.81 -30.42 -4.08
N THR A 610 34.91 -31.00 -3.25
CA THR A 610 34.78 -30.66 -1.82
C THR A 610 36.03 -30.88 -0.99
N ARG A 611 36.97 -31.79 -1.43
CA ARG A 611 38.29 -31.96 -0.79
C ARG A 611 39.09 -30.66 -0.70
N GLU A 612 38.91 -29.72 -1.65
CA GLU A 612 39.60 -28.44 -1.65
C GLU A 612 39.20 -27.58 -0.45
N ILE A 613 37.97 -27.72 0.05
CA ILE A 613 37.49 -27.05 1.25
C ILE A 613 38.27 -27.49 2.46
N GLY A 614 38.50 -28.83 2.61
CA GLY A 614 39.22 -29.44 3.72
C GLY A 614 40.73 -29.52 3.55
N ALA A 615 41.28 -28.86 2.51
CA ALA A 615 42.73 -28.91 2.26
C ALA A 615 43.56 -28.46 3.47
N GLY A 616 44.56 -29.25 3.81
CA GLY A 616 45.38 -29.03 5.02
C GLY A 616 44.76 -29.54 6.32
N GLY A 617 43.76 -30.43 6.25
CA GLY A 617 43.08 -31.01 7.41
C GLY A 617 42.04 -30.11 8.06
N LYS A 618 41.61 -29.09 7.35
CA LYS A 618 40.63 -28.10 7.84
C LYS A 618 39.23 -28.68 7.96
N THR A 619 38.46 -28.18 8.93
CA THR A 619 37.08 -28.59 9.21
C THR A 619 36.17 -27.37 9.29
N PHE A 620 34.91 -27.55 8.90
CA PHE A 620 33.87 -26.55 9.06
C PHE A 620 33.43 -26.41 10.51
N LYS A 621 33.26 -25.16 10.98
CA LYS A 621 32.79 -24.86 12.32
C LYS A 621 31.87 -23.66 12.37
N ILE A 622 30.74 -23.77 13.08
CA ILE A 622 29.82 -22.67 13.38
C ILE A 622 30.35 -21.87 14.56
N LEU A 623 30.66 -20.60 14.34
CA LEU A 623 31.18 -19.72 15.41
C LEU A 623 30.03 -19.12 16.24
N LYS A 624 28.92 -18.80 15.60
CA LYS A 624 27.78 -18.11 16.23
C LYS A 624 26.49 -18.36 15.48
N GLU A 625 25.40 -18.56 16.24
CA GLU A 625 24.03 -18.54 15.76
C GLU A 625 23.27 -17.46 16.52
N GLU A 626 22.60 -16.57 15.82
CA GLU A 626 21.92 -15.41 16.40
C GLU A 626 20.62 -15.05 15.65
N ALA A 627 19.68 -14.39 16.35
CA ALA A 627 18.50 -13.82 15.71
C ALA A 627 18.85 -12.54 14.96
N VAL A 628 18.29 -12.35 13.76
CA VAL A 628 18.47 -11.13 12.96
C VAL A 628 17.15 -10.38 12.83
N ALA A 629 16.08 -11.11 12.58
CA ALA A 629 14.72 -10.60 12.49
C ALA A 629 13.76 -11.70 12.95
N GLN A 630 12.49 -11.40 13.04
CA GLN A 630 11.48 -12.40 13.37
C GLN A 630 11.46 -13.50 12.30
N GLY A 631 11.58 -14.76 12.74
CA GLY A 631 11.63 -15.91 11.85
C GLY A 631 12.90 -16.02 10.99
N ILE A 632 13.93 -15.18 11.23
CA ILE A 632 15.21 -15.22 10.51
C ILE A 632 16.37 -15.39 11.50
N ARG A 633 17.14 -16.44 11.29
CA ARG A 633 18.33 -16.76 12.06
C ARG A 633 19.58 -16.54 11.21
N ARG A 634 20.70 -16.28 11.85
CA ARG A 634 22.00 -16.05 11.23
C ARG A 634 23.03 -17.01 11.77
N ILE A 635 23.75 -17.66 10.89
CA ILE A 635 24.96 -18.41 11.22
C ILE A 635 26.17 -17.66 10.68
N LYS A 636 27.22 -17.56 11.52
CA LYS A 636 28.59 -17.19 11.13
C LYS A 636 29.46 -18.43 11.31
N ALA A 637 30.18 -18.84 10.27
CA ALA A 637 30.98 -20.06 10.27
C ALA A 637 32.31 -19.84 9.53
N VAL A 638 33.25 -20.77 9.81
CA VAL A 638 34.61 -20.79 9.25
C VAL A 638 35.00 -22.22 8.85
N VAL A 639 36.04 -22.32 8.04
CA VAL A 639 36.76 -23.57 7.76
C VAL A 639 38.18 -23.41 8.32
N VAL A 640 38.48 -24.09 9.44
CA VAL A 640 39.70 -23.92 10.21
C VAL A 640 40.39 -25.26 10.44
#